data_6180eba6a9efc5fe6351fc1335179b71
#
_entry.id   6180eba6a9efc5fe6351fc1335179b71
#
_cell.length_a   1.000
_cell.length_b   1.000
_cell.length_c   1.000
_cell.angle_alpha   90.00
_cell.angle_beta   90.00
_cell.angle_gamma   90.00
#
_symmetry.space_group_name_H-M   'P 1'
#
loop_
_entity.id
_entity.type
_entity.pdbx_description
1 polymer ?
#
loop_
_entity_poly.entity_id
_entity_poly.type
_entity_poly.pdbx_seq_one_letter_code
_entity_poly.pdbx_strand_id
1 'polypeptide(L)'
;MSLGNSESHAAMGGCGTRAWRELLVLLGSVWLGVGSSQPTPLGPTHTPGPQLKFRLAGYPRKHNEGRVEVFYNDEWGTICDDDFTLGNAHVLCRHLGFVAATGWAHSAKYGKGVGRIWLDNVNCAGGEKSIGDCKHRGWGNSDCSHEEDAGVICKDERIPGFKDSNVIETEQSHVEEVRLRPVVSGARRQLPVTEGIVEVRYKDGWAQICDEGWDSHNSRVVCGMMGFPAEKKVNRNFYKRLKRAARMKGRSPRPGSRLASKSQPKQKRREDIGPKKRLFTERQQLNYRLHSVSCTGTEVHLSMCTFEFYRGNASAACGAGMPAVVSCLPGSIFAAGNAHKKRQRQQQQGQPRIRLKGGARVGEGRVEVLKSSEWGTICDDRWNLLSASVVCRELGFGSAKEALTGARMGQGMGPIHLNEVQCQGTEKSLWSCPFRNITREDCKHTEDAAVRCNIPYMGYENLIRLSGGRSRFEGRVEVAVGAGDGDQPRWGLVCGEGWGTLEAMVACRQLGLGFANHGLQETWYWDASNVTEMVMSGVKCAGHEMSLSHCQHHGASLSCRNTGTRFAAGVICSETASDLLLHAPLVQETAYIEDRPLHMLYCAAEENCLSSSARLANWPYGHRRLLRFSSQIHNHGRADFRPKAGRHSWVWHECHRHYHSMDIFTHYDILTPNGTKVAEGHKASFCLEDTECEEDVAKRYECANFGEQGITVGCWDLYRHDIDCQWIDITDVKPGNYILQVVINPNFEVAESDFTNNAMKCNCKYDGHRIWVHSCHIGDALSEEANKRFEHYPGQLNNQIS
;
A
#
# COMPACT_ATOMS: atom_id res chain seq x y z
N MET A 1 53.26 -38.35 -24.53
CA MET A 1 53.57 -39.34 -23.53
C MET A 1 52.33 -39.44 -22.70
N SER A 2 51.47 -40.37 -23.10
CA SER A 2 51.29 -41.75 -22.65
C SER A 2 50.36 -41.71 -21.42
N LEU A 3 49.13 -41.97 -21.65
CA LEU A 3 48.29 -43.21 -21.50
C LEU A 3 47.89 -43.47 -20.03
N GLY A 4 46.63 -43.56 -19.76
CA GLY A 4 45.89 -44.77 -19.66
C GLY A 4 44.42 -44.57 -19.30
N ASN A 5 43.66 -45.18 -20.15
CA ASN A 5 42.25 -45.52 -20.09
C ASN A 5 41.88 -46.46 -18.92
N SER A 6 40.63 -46.42 -18.46
CA SER A 6 39.82 -47.65 -18.50
C SER A 6 38.33 -47.35 -18.31
N GLU A 7 37.64 -47.73 -19.29
CA GLU A 7 36.23 -48.05 -19.47
C GLU A 7 35.70 -49.11 -18.46
N SER A 8 34.41 -49.09 -18.18
CA SER A 8 33.46 -50.09 -18.68
C SER A 8 32.08 -49.95 -18.07
N HIS A 9 31.09 -49.81 -19.00
CA HIS A 9 29.91 -50.62 -19.26
C HIS A 9 28.82 -50.63 -18.17
N ALA A 10 27.69 -49.99 -18.43
CA ALA A 10 26.54 -50.33 -19.28
C ALA A 10 25.82 -51.66 -18.86
N ALA A 11 24.56 -51.54 -18.52
CA ALA A 11 23.50 -52.41 -19.03
C ALA A 11 22.10 -51.85 -18.71
N MET A 12 21.36 -51.80 -19.79
CA MET A 12 19.93 -51.58 -19.91
C MET A 12 19.09 -52.78 -19.45
N GLY A 13 17.82 -52.51 -19.29
CA GLY A 13 16.72 -53.50 -19.34
C GLY A 13 15.69 -53.17 -18.26
N GLY A 14 14.46 -52.91 -18.47
CA GLY A 14 13.56 -53.17 -19.55
C GLY A 14 12.20 -53.45 -18.89
N CYS A 15 11.25 -52.65 -19.19
CA CYS A 15 9.84 -52.87 -19.41
C CYS A 15 9.16 -54.17 -18.92
N GLY A 16 7.99 -54.02 -18.28
CA GLY A 16 7.09 -55.21 -18.14
C GLY A 16 5.82 -54.92 -17.32
N THR A 17 4.79 -54.69 -18.04
CA THR A 17 3.38 -54.50 -17.70
C THR A 17 2.66 -55.73 -17.17
N ARG A 18 1.46 -55.47 -16.59
CA ARG A 18 0.25 -56.34 -16.40
C ARG A 18 0.14 -57.00 -15.02
N ALA A 19 -0.91 -56.82 -14.30
CA ALA A 19 -2.39 -56.79 -14.49
C ALA A 19 -3.06 -57.99 -13.89
N TRP A 20 -4.07 -57.78 -13.10
CA TRP A 20 -5.33 -58.46 -12.91
C TRP A 20 -5.46 -59.67 -12.00
N ARG A 21 -6.50 -59.54 -11.08
CA ARG A 21 -7.54 -60.56 -10.72
C ARG A 21 -7.13 -61.63 -9.68
N GLU A 22 -7.92 -62.07 -8.77
CA GLU A 22 -9.36 -62.25 -8.46
C GLU A 22 -9.47 -62.65 -6.95
N LEU A 23 -10.43 -62.20 -6.24
CA LEU A 23 -11.72 -62.78 -5.86
C LEU A 23 -11.70 -64.23 -5.31
N LEU A 24 -12.18 -64.42 -4.08
CA LEU A 24 -13.21 -65.39 -3.66
C LEU A 24 -13.25 -65.50 -2.13
N VAL A 25 -14.29 -64.99 -1.52
CA VAL A 25 -15.45 -65.65 -0.88
C VAL A 25 -15.15 -67.00 -0.19
N LEU A 26 -15.35 -67.05 1.12
CA LEU A 26 -16.03 -68.23 1.76
C LEU A 26 -16.73 -67.83 3.07
N LEU A 27 -18.00 -68.11 3.08
CA LEU A 27 -19.00 -68.15 4.13
C LEU A 27 -18.79 -69.28 5.16
N GLY A 28 -19.31 -69.07 6.34
CA GLY A 28 -19.79 -70.08 7.27
C GLY A 28 -19.20 -69.93 8.68
N SER A 29 -19.84 -69.84 9.74
CA SER A 29 -21.02 -70.46 10.30
C SER A 29 -21.28 -69.85 11.66
N VAL A 30 -22.53 -69.68 11.96
CA VAL A 30 -23.13 -69.32 13.24
C VAL A 30 -22.86 -70.35 14.32
N TRP A 31 -22.47 -69.89 15.53
CA TRP A 31 -22.73 -70.64 16.78
C TRP A 31 -23.24 -69.71 17.86
N LEU A 32 -24.44 -69.96 18.29
CA LEU A 32 -25.12 -69.39 19.45
C LEU A 32 -24.52 -70.02 20.72
N GLY A 33 -24.01 -69.16 21.62
CA GLY A 33 -23.65 -69.54 22.98
C GLY A 33 -24.25 -68.54 23.95
N VAL A 34 -25.30 -69.03 24.67
CA VAL A 34 -25.87 -68.28 25.79
C VAL A 34 -24.98 -68.46 27.01
N GLY A 35 -24.42 -67.37 27.51
CA GLY A 35 -23.63 -67.32 28.72
C GLY A 35 -24.04 -66.14 29.57
N SER A 36 -24.43 -66.39 30.79
CA SER A 36 -24.94 -65.48 31.82
C SER A 36 -23.96 -64.35 32.17
N SER A 37 -24.42 -63.11 32.11
CA SER A 37 -23.73 -61.91 32.54
C SER A 37 -23.77 -61.72 34.08
N GLN A 38 -22.57 -61.62 34.68
CA GLN A 38 -22.43 -60.89 35.94
C GLN A 38 -22.03 -59.46 35.67
N PRO A 39 -22.49 -58.46 36.47
CA PRO A 39 -22.17 -57.07 36.25
C PRO A 39 -20.76 -56.77 36.75
N THR A 40 -19.90 -56.27 35.85
CA THR A 40 -18.63 -55.61 36.16
C THR A 40 -18.89 -54.18 36.70
N PRO A 41 -18.09 -53.66 37.64
CA PRO A 41 -18.31 -52.35 38.24
C PRO A 41 -18.05 -51.25 37.22
N LEU A 42 -18.97 -50.26 37.19
CA LEU A 42 -18.88 -49.03 36.47
C LEU A 42 -17.54 -48.32 36.73
N GLY A 43 -16.70 -48.20 35.76
CA GLY A 43 -15.56 -47.28 35.72
C GLY A 43 -16.02 -45.83 35.89
N PRO A 44 -15.15 -44.96 36.31
CA PRO A 44 -15.51 -43.58 36.60
C PRO A 44 -16.13 -42.92 35.39
N THR A 45 -17.34 -42.43 35.54
CA THR A 45 -18.02 -41.56 34.60
C THR A 45 -17.15 -40.37 34.35
N HIS A 46 -16.58 -40.29 33.15
CA HIS A 46 -15.99 -39.03 32.62
C HIS A 46 -17.13 -38.01 32.59
N THR A 47 -17.16 -37.13 33.57
CA THR A 47 -17.87 -35.85 33.46
C THR A 47 -17.30 -35.17 32.20
N PRO A 48 -18.16 -34.71 31.25
CA PRO A 48 -17.69 -33.93 30.14
C PRO A 48 -16.98 -32.71 30.74
N GLY A 49 -15.69 -32.52 30.42
CA GLY A 49 -14.96 -31.30 30.80
C GLY A 49 -15.70 -30.05 30.29
N PRO A 50 -15.45 -28.89 30.89
CA PRO A 50 -16.14 -27.66 30.51
C PRO A 50 -15.98 -27.45 29.00
N GLN A 51 -17.12 -27.33 28.32
CA GLN A 51 -17.16 -27.17 26.88
C GLN A 51 -16.67 -25.76 26.52
N LEU A 52 -15.42 -25.63 26.06
CA LEU A 52 -14.83 -24.36 25.63
C LEU A 52 -15.54 -23.84 24.39
N LYS A 53 -15.83 -22.52 24.35
CA LYS A 53 -16.37 -21.83 23.19
C LYS A 53 -15.38 -20.77 22.77
N PHE A 54 -15.26 -20.56 21.46
CA PHE A 54 -14.31 -19.62 20.87
C PHE A 54 -15.01 -18.62 19.98
N ARG A 55 -14.39 -17.44 19.84
CA ARG A 55 -14.80 -16.43 18.86
C ARG A 55 -13.60 -15.60 18.42
N LEU A 56 -13.69 -15.08 17.20
CA LEU A 56 -12.79 -14.04 16.73
C LEU A 56 -13.44 -12.67 17.03
N ALA A 57 -12.67 -11.79 17.64
CA ALA A 57 -13.10 -10.46 18.02
C ALA A 57 -12.09 -9.39 17.61
N GLY A 58 -12.39 -8.13 17.89
CA GLY A 58 -11.49 -7.01 17.63
C GLY A 58 -11.60 -6.41 16.24
N TYR A 59 -10.69 -5.50 15.96
CA TYR A 59 -10.56 -4.80 14.66
C TYR A 59 -9.08 -4.42 14.44
N PRO A 60 -8.55 -4.45 13.22
CA PRO A 60 -9.20 -4.91 11.98
C PRO A 60 -9.26 -6.45 11.94
N ARG A 61 -10.39 -7.00 11.57
CA ARG A 61 -10.55 -8.45 11.45
C ARG A 61 -11.27 -8.85 10.18
N LYS A 62 -11.11 -10.10 9.76
CA LYS A 62 -11.93 -10.75 8.74
C LYS A 62 -12.63 -11.96 9.35
N HIS A 63 -13.46 -12.64 8.56
CA HIS A 63 -14.14 -13.86 9.03
C HIS A 63 -13.17 -14.97 9.46
N ASN A 64 -11.91 -14.92 9.02
CA ASN A 64 -10.85 -15.89 9.29
C ASN A 64 -9.67 -15.31 10.08
N GLU A 65 -9.72 -14.08 10.55
CA GLU A 65 -8.68 -13.47 11.38
C GLU A 65 -9.26 -12.55 12.47
N GLY A 66 -8.60 -12.50 13.63
CA GLY A 66 -9.03 -11.66 14.75
C GLY A 66 -8.34 -12.01 16.06
N ARG A 67 -8.62 -11.23 17.12
CA ARG A 67 -8.25 -11.58 18.49
C ARG A 67 -9.02 -12.81 18.92
N VAL A 68 -8.37 -13.78 19.52
CA VAL A 68 -9.03 -14.97 20.02
C VAL A 68 -9.63 -14.70 21.40
N GLU A 69 -10.90 -14.92 21.54
CA GLU A 69 -11.56 -14.92 22.83
C GLU A 69 -12.12 -16.32 23.13
N VAL A 70 -11.91 -16.76 24.36
CA VAL A 70 -12.35 -18.07 24.86
C VAL A 70 -13.36 -17.88 25.99
N PHE A 71 -14.43 -18.64 25.91
CA PHE A 71 -15.44 -18.71 26.99
C PHE A 71 -15.11 -19.86 27.93
N TYR A 72 -14.78 -19.52 29.16
CA TYR A 72 -14.43 -20.44 30.20
C TYR A 72 -15.01 -19.95 31.52
N ASN A 73 -15.51 -20.87 32.36
CA ASN A 73 -16.11 -20.57 33.66
C ASN A 73 -17.16 -19.44 33.61
N ASP A 74 -18.06 -19.52 32.59
CA ASP A 74 -19.18 -18.60 32.34
C ASP A 74 -18.76 -17.15 31.99
N GLU A 75 -17.50 -16.91 31.67
CA GLU A 75 -16.99 -15.59 31.31
C GLU A 75 -16.16 -15.65 30.02
N TRP A 76 -16.28 -14.60 29.18
CA TRP A 76 -15.38 -14.39 28.02
C TRP A 76 -14.09 -13.75 28.49
N GLY A 77 -12.96 -14.19 27.91
CA GLY A 77 -11.66 -13.61 28.16
C GLY A 77 -10.70 -13.90 27.03
N THR A 78 -9.49 -13.41 27.13
CA THR A 78 -8.46 -13.45 26.08
C THR A 78 -7.38 -14.50 26.38
N ILE A 79 -6.43 -14.60 25.46
CA ILE A 79 -5.22 -15.41 25.56
C ILE A 79 -4.05 -14.45 25.39
N CYS A 80 -3.05 -14.54 26.27
CA CYS A 80 -1.80 -13.80 26.17
C CYS A 80 -0.96 -14.27 24.97
N ASP A 81 -0.19 -13.36 24.40
CA ASP A 81 0.69 -13.69 23.26
C ASP A 81 2.11 -14.14 23.67
N ASP A 82 2.40 -14.20 24.96
CA ASP A 82 3.64 -14.75 25.49
C ASP A 82 3.80 -16.23 25.11
N ASP A 83 4.95 -16.57 24.53
CA ASP A 83 5.25 -17.90 23.97
C ASP A 83 4.26 -18.36 22.87
N PHE A 84 3.44 -17.46 22.33
CA PHE A 84 2.44 -17.79 21.31
C PHE A 84 3.10 -18.05 19.95
N THR A 85 2.84 -19.20 19.36
CA THR A 85 3.46 -19.68 18.14
C THR A 85 2.44 -20.02 17.07
N LEU A 86 2.93 -20.35 15.86
CA LEU A 86 2.07 -20.87 14.78
C LEU A 86 1.40 -22.19 15.18
N GLY A 87 2.00 -23.00 16.07
CA GLY A 87 1.41 -24.21 16.63
C GLY A 87 0.11 -23.91 17.37
N ASN A 88 0.13 -22.92 18.25
CA ASN A 88 -1.04 -22.44 18.98
C ASN A 88 -2.13 -21.95 18.01
N ALA A 89 -1.74 -21.15 17.02
CA ALA A 89 -2.64 -20.66 15.99
C ALA A 89 -3.30 -21.79 15.18
N HIS A 90 -2.55 -22.87 14.85
CA HIS A 90 -3.12 -24.05 14.18
C HIS A 90 -4.21 -24.74 14.99
N VAL A 91 -3.98 -24.92 16.31
CA VAL A 91 -4.97 -25.51 17.22
C VAL A 91 -6.22 -24.66 17.26
N LEU A 92 -6.07 -23.33 17.47
CA LEU A 92 -7.21 -22.40 17.56
C LEU A 92 -7.98 -22.28 16.24
N CYS A 93 -7.29 -22.20 15.09
CA CYS A 93 -7.95 -22.14 13.79
C CYS A 93 -8.79 -23.40 13.52
N ARG A 94 -8.33 -24.60 13.93
CA ARG A 94 -9.14 -25.82 13.82
C ARG A 94 -10.37 -25.78 14.72
N HIS A 95 -10.26 -25.22 15.92
CA HIS A 95 -11.42 -24.98 16.78
C HIS A 95 -12.43 -24.03 16.18
N LEU A 96 -11.94 -23.07 15.39
CA LEU A 96 -12.76 -22.10 14.65
C LEU A 96 -13.29 -22.65 13.31
N GLY A 97 -13.03 -23.94 13.00
CA GLY A 97 -13.56 -24.60 11.81
C GLY A 97 -12.74 -24.37 10.52
N PHE A 98 -11.52 -23.87 10.65
CA PHE A 98 -10.59 -23.70 9.52
C PHE A 98 -9.57 -24.84 9.47
N VAL A 99 -9.06 -25.13 8.28
CA VAL A 99 -8.13 -26.26 8.07
C VAL A 99 -6.79 -26.04 8.80
N ALA A 100 -6.29 -24.79 8.81
CA ALA A 100 -5.01 -24.44 9.40
C ALA A 100 -4.89 -22.93 9.67
N ALA A 101 -3.85 -22.52 10.38
CA ALA A 101 -3.43 -21.12 10.46
C ALA A 101 -2.44 -20.78 9.32
N THR A 102 -2.47 -19.55 8.84
CA THR A 102 -1.44 -18.96 7.99
C THR A 102 -0.53 -18.01 8.74
N GLY A 103 -0.92 -17.62 9.96
CA GLY A 103 -0.15 -16.73 10.82
C GLY A 103 -0.83 -16.53 12.16
N TRP A 104 -0.21 -15.73 13.00
CA TRP A 104 -0.73 -15.28 14.28
C TRP A 104 -0.34 -13.81 14.51
N ALA A 105 -0.89 -13.19 15.54
CA ALA A 105 -0.67 -11.80 15.83
C ALA A 105 -0.48 -11.59 17.33
N HIS A 106 0.45 -10.73 17.66
CA HIS A 106 0.81 -10.31 19.02
C HIS A 106 0.48 -8.84 19.27
N SER A 107 0.77 -8.37 20.50
CA SER A 107 0.63 -6.97 20.92
C SER A 107 -0.74 -6.37 20.63
N ALA A 108 -1.79 -7.15 20.92
CA ALA A 108 -3.17 -6.78 20.73
C ALA A 108 -3.46 -6.17 19.34
N LYS A 109 -2.86 -6.73 18.27
CA LYS A 109 -3.05 -6.27 16.87
C LYS A 109 -4.50 -6.02 16.49
N TYR A 110 -5.43 -6.80 17.01
CA TYR A 110 -6.86 -6.67 16.76
C TYR A 110 -7.59 -5.86 17.84
N GLY A 111 -6.85 -5.01 18.58
CA GLY A 111 -7.35 -4.22 19.70
C GLY A 111 -7.39 -5.02 21.00
N LYS A 112 -7.35 -4.31 22.14
CA LYS A 112 -7.37 -4.88 23.50
C LYS A 112 -8.71 -5.54 23.79
N GLY A 113 -8.68 -6.70 24.44
CA GLY A 113 -9.86 -7.32 24.99
C GLY A 113 -10.33 -6.68 26.29
N VAL A 114 -11.33 -7.30 26.90
CA VAL A 114 -11.86 -6.94 28.21
C VAL A 114 -12.14 -8.22 28.99
N GLY A 115 -12.11 -8.15 30.32
CA GLY A 115 -12.36 -9.28 31.19
C GLY A 115 -11.08 -9.93 31.68
N ARG A 116 -11.05 -11.26 31.76
CA ARG A 116 -9.88 -12.02 32.20
C ARG A 116 -9.00 -12.45 31.03
N ILE A 117 -7.71 -12.54 31.26
CA ILE A 117 -6.79 -13.29 30.41
C ILE A 117 -6.79 -14.72 30.94
N TRP A 118 -7.37 -15.66 30.18
CA TRP A 118 -7.60 -17.03 30.63
C TRP A 118 -6.40 -17.94 30.46
N LEU A 119 -5.58 -17.71 29.46
CA LEU A 119 -4.41 -18.54 29.16
C LEU A 119 -3.18 -17.65 28.90
N ASP A 120 -2.05 -18.11 29.39
CA ASP A 120 -0.77 -17.46 29.33
C ASP A 120 0.36 -18.47 29.14
N ASN A 121 1.46 -18.08 28.45
CA ASN A 121 2.58 -18.93 28.07
C ASN A 121 2.12 -20.27 27.44
N VAL A 122 1.22 -20.15 26.46
CA VAL A 122 0.64 -21.31 25.78
C VAL A 122 1.64 -21.84 24.77
N ASN A 123 1.94 -23.13 24.84
CA ASN A 123 2.85 -23.80 23.92
C ASN A 123 2.24 -25.11 23.40
N CYS A 124 1.78 -25.06 22.15
CA CYS A 124 1.22 -26.19 21.44
C CYS A 124 2.16 -26.69 20.35
N ALA A 125 2.22 -28.01 20.15
CA ALA A 125 2.89 -28.63 19.01
C ALA A 125 2.11 -28.48 17.69
N GLY A 126 0.84 -28.05 17.72
CA GLY A 126 -0.04 -27.84 16.59
C GLY A 126 -0.92 -29.04 16.22
N GLY A 127 -0.79 -30.17 16.89
CA GLY A 127 -1.56 -31.40 16.68
C GLY A 127 -2.69 -31.62 17.70
N GLU A 128 -2.70 -30.86 18.78
CA GLU A 128 -3.60 -31.04 19.92
C GLU A 128 -5.07 -30.88 19.52
N LYS A 129 -5.94 -31.59 20.24
CA LYS A 129 -7.39 -31.54 19.99
C LYS A 129 -8.02 -30.30 20.63
N SER A 130 -7.44 -29.74 21.67
CA SER A 130 -7.90 -28.55 22.35
C SER A 130 -6.74 -27.67 22.79
N ILE A 131 -6.94 -26.37 22.84
CA ILE A 131 -5.96 -25.43 23.40
C ILE A 131 -5.69 -25.71 24.87
N GLY A 132 -6.66 -26.29 25.59
CA GLY A 132 -6.50 -26.73 26.98
C GLY A 132 -5.60 -27.96 27.14
N ASP A 133 -5.29 -28.67 26.04
CA ASP A 133 -4.36 -29.82 26.06
C ASP A 133 -2.88 -29.36 25.87
N CYS A 134 -2.67 -28.10 25.52
CA CYS A 134 -1.34 -27.52 25.38
C CYS A 134 -0.73 -27.19 26.73
N LYS A 135 0.58 -27.02 26.77
CA LYS A 135 1.25 -26.54 28.00
C LYS A 135 0.89 -25.07 28.20
N HIS A 136 0.51 -24.69 29.42
CA HIS A 136 0.21 -23.32 29.82
C HIS A 136 0.36 -23.17 31.36
N ARG A 137 0.36 -21.92 31.86
CA ARG A 137 0.48 -21.57 33.28
C ARG A 137 -0.72 -21.99 34.15
N GLY A 138 -1.79 -22.46 33.56
CA GLY A 138 -3.07 -22.75 34.23
C GLY A 138 -4.12 -21.69 33.90
N TRP A 139 -5.40 -22.08 33.95
CA TRP A 139 -6.51 -21.19 33.62
C TRP A 139 -6.61 -20.01 34.59
N GLY A 140 -6.63 -18.78 34.08
CA GLY A 140 -6.78 -17.54 34.84
C GLY A 140 -5.51 -17.08 35.56
N ASN A 141 -4.38 -17.75 35.34
CA ASN A 141 -3.06 -17.36 35.86
C ASN A 141 -2.27 -16.67 34.74
N SER A 142 -2.25 -15.35 34.76
CA SER A 142 -1.53 -14.51 33.80
C SER A 142 -0.97 -13.28 34.48
N ASP A 143 0.24 -12.87 34.08
CA ASP A 143 0.85 -11.59 34.42
C ASP A 143 0.81 -10.59 33.25
N CYS A 144 0.19 -10.98 32.11
CA CYS A 144 -0.04 -10.15 30.96
C CYS A 144 -1.09 -9.05 31.20
N SER A 145 -0.99 -8.01 30.43
CA SER A 145 -2.03 -7.01 30.23
C SER A 145 -2.77 -7.26 28.90
N HIS A 146 -3.94 -6.63 28.69
CA HIS A 146 -4.62 -6.70 27.39
C HIS A 146 -3.86 -6.01 26.24
N GLU A 147 -2.67 -5.47 26.49
CA GLU A 147 -1.76 -5.01 25.42
C GLU A 147 -1.07 -6.18 24.71
N GLU A 148 -1.12 -7.36 25.32
CA GLU A 148 -0.49 -8.61 24.90
C GLU A 148 -1.53 -9.67 24.48
N ASP A 149 -2.71 -9.24 24.04
CA ASP A 149 -3.77 -10.16 23.59
C ASP A 149 -3.41 -10.82 22.25
N ALA A 150 -3.38 -12.16 22.23
CA ALA A 150 -3.08 -12.96 21.04
C ALA A 150 -4.20 -12.93 20.01
N GLY A 151 -3.81 -12.98 18.75
CA GLY A 151 -4.70 -13.14 17.59
C GLY A 151 -4.26 -14.25 16.65
N VAL A 152 -5.18 -14.73 15.81
CA VAL A 152 -4.88 -15.74 14.78
C VAL A 152 -5.30 -15.27 13.40
N ILE A 153 -4.58 -15.79 12.39
CA ILE A 153 -4.88 -15.64 10.98
C ILE A 153 -5.03 -17.04 10.39
N CYS A 154 -6.27 -17.44 10.14
CA CYS A 154 -6.59 -18.77 9.64
C CYS A 154 -6.59 -18.80 8.11
N LYS A 155 -6.27 -19.97 7.53
CA LYS A 155 -6.42 -20.21 6.10
C LYS A 155 -7.90 -20.08 5.72
N ASP A 156 -8.17 -19.39 4.62
CA ASP A 156 -9.54 -19.20 4.12
C ASP A 156 -10.11 -20.49 3.48
N GLU A 157 -10.06 -21.55 4.25
CA GLU A 157 -10.54 -22.88 3.87
C GLU A 157 -11.17 -23.55 5.08
N ARG A 158 -12.46 -23.90 4.97
CA ARG A 158 -13.23 -24.53 6.05
C ARG A 158 -13.07 -26.05 6.06
N ILE A 159 -13.08 -26.65 7.24
CA ILE A 159 -13.08 -28.10 7.41
C ILE A 159 -14.42 -28.64 6.88
N PRO A 160 -14.44 -29.58 5.90
CA PRO A 160 -15.67 -30.10 5.34
C PRO A 160 -16.55 -30.78 6.42
N GLY A 161 -17.83 -30.39 6.49
CA GLY A 161 -18.79 -30.96 7.45
C GLY A 161 -18.66 -30.47 8.90
N PHE A 162 -17.81 -29.50 9.18
CA PHE A 162 -17.68 -28.88 10.50
C PHE A 162 -19.02 -28.26 10.92
N LYS A 163 -19.60 -28.79 12.01
CA LYS A 163 -20.83 -28.24 12.61
C LYS A 163 -20.45 -27.49 13.88
N ASP A 164 -20.71 -26.22 13.86
CA ASP A 164 -20.21 -25.30 14.82
C ASP A 164 -21.17 -25.07 15.99
N SER A 165 -21.12 -25.93 17.00
CA SER A 165 -21.80 -25.68 18.29
C SER A 165 -20.95 -24.83 19.26
N ASN A 166 -19.66 -24.71 19.03
CA ASN A 166 -18.68 -24.09 19.93
C ASN A 166 -18.13 -22.75 19.44
N VAL A 167 -18.42 -22.33 18.22
CA VAL A 167 -18.08 -21.03 17.70
C VAL A 167 -19.29 -20.10 17.80
N ILE A 168 -19.14 -19.03 18.55
CA ILE A 168 -20.19 -18.04 18.69
C ILE A 168 -19.84 -16.83 17.85
N GLU A 169 -20.52 -16.63 16.73
CA GLU A 169 -20.55 -15.35 16.05
C GLU A 169 -21.35 -14.37 16.89
N THR A 170 -20.70 -13.37 17.46
CA THR A 170 -21.40 -12.31 18.18
C THR A 170 -22.16 -11.41 17.21
N GLU A 171 -23.33 -10.93 17.62
CA GLU A 171 -24.09 -9.93 16.84
C GLU A 171 -23.26 -8.65 16.57
N GLN A 172 -22.25 -8.36 17.41
CA GLN A 172 -21.27 -7.28 17.21
C GLN A 172 -20.41 -7.49 15.96
N SER A 173 -20.19 -8.74 15.53
CA SER A 173 -19.44 -9.05 14.30
C SER A 173 -20.15 -8.59 13.02
N HIS A 174 -21.42 -8.23 13.11
CA HIS A 174 -22.20 -7.80 11.93
C HIS A 174 -22.10 -6.29 11.61
N VAL A 175 -21.33 -5.51 12.37
CA VAL A 175 -21.06 -4.08 12.07
C VAL A 175 -19.70 -3.96 11.36
N GLU A 176 -19.55 -4.60 10.22
CA GLU A 176 -18.29 -4.61 9.45
C GLU A 176 -18.18 -3.42 8.50
N GLU A 177 -19.27 -3.02 7.89
CA GLU A 177 -19.28 -1.93 6.92
C GLU A 177 -20.14 -0.77 7.41
N VAL A 178 -19.60 0.44 7.32
CA VAL A 178 -20.31 1.69 7.61
C VAL A 178 -20.24 2.59 6.37
N ARG A 179 -21.34 3.28 6.08
CA ARG A 179 -21.37 4.26 4.99
C ARG A 179 -22.18 5.50 5.37
N LEU A 180 -21.91 6.59 4.64
CA LEU A 180 -22.72 7.80 4.72
C LEU A 180 -23.68 7.88 3.54
N ARG A 181 -24.99 7.94 3.82
CA ARG A 181 -25.99 8.16 2.81
C ARG A 181 -26.38 9.63 2.73
N PRO A 182 -26.05 10.34 1.63
CA PRO A 182 -26.42 11.74 1.47
C PRO A 182 -27.93 11.93 1.42
N VAL A 183 -28.44 12.96 2.10
CA VAL A 183 -29.89 13.24 2.18
C VAL A 183 -30.41 13.99 0.95
N VAL A 184 -29.56 14.72 0.25
CA VAL A 184 -29.94 15.56 -0.90
C VAL A 184 -29.42 14.93 -2.18
N SER A 185 -30.29 14.76 -3.18
CA SER A 185 -29.92 14.11 -4.44
C SER A 185 -28.77 14.81 -5.20
N GLY A 186 -28.60 16.12 -5.05
CA GLY A 186 -27.45 16.84 -5.59
C GLY A 186 -26.13 16.54 -4.89
N ALA A 187 -26.16 16.06 -3.65
CA ALA A 187 -24.98 15.67 -2.90
C ALA A 187 -24.45 14.27 -3.29
N ARG A 188 -25.24 13.47 -4.01
CA ARG A 188 -24.76 12.18 -4.57
C ARG A 188 -23.68 12.35 -5.63
N ARG A 189 -23.58 13.55 -6.24
CA ARG A 189 -22.57 13.88 -7.27
C ARG A 189 -21.29 14.47 -6.67
N GLN A 190 -21.30 14.81 -5.38
CA GLN A 190 -20.13 15.36 -4.69
C GLN A 190 -19.46 14.24 -3.92
N LEU A 191 -18.37 13.74 -4.44
CA LEU A 191 -17.43 12.89 -3.73
C LEU A 191 -16.25 13.74 -3.22
N PRO A 192 -15.75 13.48 -2.02
CA PRO A 192 -16.28 12.49 -1.07
C PRO A 192 -17.56 12.96 -0.37
N VAL A 193 -18.36 12.00 0.10
CA VAL A 193 -19.57 12.30 0.87
C VAL A 193 -19.18 12.69 2.30
N THR A 194 -19.19 13.98 2.60
CA THR A 194 -18.79 14.51 3.91
C THR A 194 -19.92 14.67 4.90
N GLU A 195 -21.19 14.59 4.47
CA GLU A 195 -22.37 14.80 5.32
C GLU A 195 -23.50 13.84 4.95
N GLY A 196 -23.99 13.04 5.92
CA GLY A 196 -25.03 12.06 5.61
C GLY A 196 -25.60 11.33 6.83
N ILE A 197 -26.55 10.44 6.56
CA ILE A 197 -27.10 9.47 7.50
C ILE A 197 -26.09 8.34 7.62
N VAL A 198 -25.82 7.91 8.86
CA VAL A 198 -24.96 6.75 9.14
C VAL A 198 -25.77 5.48 8.89
N GLU A 199 -25.28 4.65 8.00
CA GLU A 199 -25.82 3.31 7.74
C GLU A 199 -24.73 2.26 7.97
N VAL A 200 -25.13 1.16 8.61
CA VAL A 200 -24.29 0.00 8.88
C VAL A 200 -24.78 -1.20 8.08
N ARG A 201 -23.86 -2.03 7.61
CA ARG A 201 -24.24 -3.31 7.01
C ARG A 201 -24.62 -4.28 8.10
N TYR A 202 -25.82 -4.85 7.99
CA TYR A 202 -26.33 -5.86 8.91
C TYR A 202 -26.96 -6.99 8.12
N LYS A 203 -26.40 -8.20 8.23
CA LYS A 203 -26.75 -9.34 7.37
C LYS A 203 -26.64 -8.92 5.89
N ASP A 204 -27.64 -9.19 5.07
CA ASP A 204 -27.64 -8.87 3.64
C ASP A 204 -28.14 -7.46 3.29
N GLY A 205 -28.30 -6.57 4.27
CA GLY A 205 -28.89 -5.25 4.04
C GLY A 205 -28.26 -4.10 4.82
N TRP A 206 -28.61 -2.89 4.42
CA TRP A 206 -28.19 -1.67 5.10
C TRP A 206 -29.23 -1.24 6.14
N ALA A 207 -28.79 -1.00 7.36
CA ALA A 207 -29.61 -0.56 8.48
C ALA A 207 -29.16 0.82 8.97
N GLN A 208 -30.05 1.53 9.65
CA GLN A 208 -29.81 2.84 10.24
C GLN A 208 -29.58 2.75 11.73
N ILE A 209 -28.81 3.70 12.25
CA ILE A 209 -28.61 3.89 13.69
C ILE A 209 -29.59 4.95 14.18
N CYS A 210 -30.21 4.73 15.34
CA CYS A 210 -31.03 5.72 16.04
C CYS A 210 -30.12 6.82 16.62
N ASP A 211 -30.54 8.09 16.57
CA ASP A 211 -29.79 9.21 17.13
C ASP A 211 -29.88 9.37 18.65
N GLU A 212 -30.57 8.44 19.33
CA GLU A 212 -30.63 8.39 20.78
C GLU A 212 -29.24 8.14 21.38
N GLY A 213 -28.77 9.10 22.20
CA GLY A 213 -27.41 9.06 22.76
C GLY A 213 -26.28 9.42 21.78
N TRP A 214 -26.60 9.80 20.54
CA TRP A 214 -25.58 10.12 19.54
C TRP A 214 -24.89 11.46 19.82
N ASP A 215 -23.57 11.44 20.02
CA ASP A 215 -22.75 12.60 20.35
C ASP A 215 -21.58 12.87 19.36
N SER A 216 -20.65 13.75 19.77
CA SER A 216 -19.47 14.10 18.97
C SER A 216 -18.42 12.98 18.95
N HIS A 217 -18.34 12.15 20.00
CA HIS A 217 -17.38 11.04 20.05
C HIS A 217 -17.79 9.97 19.03
N ASN A 218 -19.07 9.61 19.01
CA ASN A 218 -19.62 8.69 18.00
C ASN A 218 -19.38 9.23 16.58
N SER A 219 -19.58 10.56 16.39
CA SER A 219 -19.36 11.21 15.10
C SER A 219 -17.88 11.20 14.68
N ARG A 220 -16.95 11.35 15.63
CA ARG A 220 -15.50 11.29 15.40
C ARG A 220 -15.08 9.91 14.91
N VAL A 221 -15.55 8.85 15.57
CA VAL A 221 -15.26 7.45 15.18
C VAL A 221 -15.74 7.19 13.75
N VAL A 222 -17.00 7.55 13.44
CA VAL A 222 -17.53 7.35 12.08
C VAL A 222 -16.78 8.19 11.05
N CYS A 223 -16.44 9.45 11.34
CA CYS A 223 -15.64 10.26 10.41
C CYS A 223 -14.25 9.65 10.17
N GLY A 224 -13.60 9.14 11.23
CA GLY A 224 -12.33 8.43 11.12
C GLY A 224 -12.41 7.22 10.20
N MET A 225 -13.44 6.38 10.36
CA MET A 225 -13.69 5.23 9.48
C MET A 225 -13.94 5.62 8.03
N MET A 226 -14.60 6.77 7.80
CA MET A 226 -14.88 7.29 6.46
C MET A 226 -13.68 8.01 5.83
N GLY A 227 -12.52 7.99 6.47
CA GLY A 227 -11.29 8.59 5.96
C GLY A 227 -11.17 10.10 6.22
N PHE A 228 -11.90 10.65 7.19
CA PHE A 228 -11.84 12.05 7.53
C PHE A 228 -11.16 12.28 8.89
N PRO A 229 -10.25 13.26 9.00
CA PRO A 229 -9.46 13.49 10.22
C PRO A 229 -10.26 14.03 11.41
N ALA A 230 -11.43 14.64 11.17
CA ALA A 230 -12.22 15.23 12.23
C ALA A 230 -13.71 15.33 11.90
N GLU A 231 -14.51 15.38 12.96
CA GLU A 231 -15.93 15.66 12.90
C GLU A 231 -16.22 17.17 12.88
N LYS A 232 -17.35 17.54 12.33
CA LYS A 232 -17.89 18.90 12.34
C LYS A 232 -19.27 18.89 12.95
N LYS A 233 -19.61 19.90 13.72
CA LYS A 233 -20.97 20.06 14.26
C LYS A 233 -21.99 20.06 13.14
N VAL A 234 -22.97 19.13 13.21
CA VAL A 234 -24.02 19.01 12.20
C VAL A 234 -24.84 20.28 12.10
N ASN A 235 -25.03 20.78 10.88
CA ASN A 235 -25.83 21.98 10.63
C ASN A 235 -27.30 21.70 11.00
N ARG A 236 -27.92 22.55 11.83
CA ARG A 236 -29.34 22.43 12.20
C ARG A 236 -30.28 22.38 11.01
N ASN A 237 -29.94 22.95 9.87
CA ASN A 237 -30.70 22.89 8.62
C ASN A 237 -30.74 21.50 8.01
N PHE A 238 -29.79 20.60 8.34
CA PHE A 238 -29.80 19.22 7.91
C PHE A 238 -31.01 18.48 8.50
N TYR A 239 -31.23 18.54 9.80
CA TYR A 239 -32.39 17.96 10.45
C TYR A 239 -33.72 18.58 9.98
N LYS A 240 -33.74 19.90 9.70
CA LYS A 240 -34.92 20.54 9.09
C LYS A 240 -35.23 19.99 7.70
N ARG A 241 -34.22 19.68 6.91
CA ARG A 241 -34.37 19.04 5.58
C ARG A 241 -34.92 17.64 5.69
N LEU A 242 -34.37 16.83 6.61
CA LEU A 242 -34.86 15.48 6.94
C LEU A 242 -36.32 15.50 7.38
N LYS A 243 -36.70 16.36 8.36
CA LYS A 243 -38.07 16.50 8.84
C LYS A 243 -39.05 16.94 7.74
N ARG A 244 -38.62 17.81 6.82
CA ARG A 244 -39.45 18.18 5.65
C ARG A 244 -39.63 17.01 4.69
N ALA A 245 -38.58 16.24 4.41
CA ALA A 245 -38.67 15.06 3.56
C ALA A 245 -39.62 14.00 4.16
N ALA A 246 -39.56 13.78 5.48
CA ALA A 246 -40.44 12.85 6.18
C ALA A 246 -41.92 13.33 6.18
N ARG A 247 -42.19 14.65 6.39
CA ARG A 247 -43.52 15.21 6.38
C ARG A 247 -44.20 15.21 5.01
N MET A 248 -43.44 15.31 3.91
CA MET A 248 -44.01 15.20 2.54
C MET A 248 -44.45 13.77 2.22
N LYS A 249 -43.91 12.75 2.87
CA LYS A 249 -44.34 11.34 2.74
C LYS A 249 -45.66 11.03 3.41
N GLY A 250 -46.08 11.78 4.46
CA GLY A 250 -47.29 11.54 5.25
C GLY A 250 -48.56 12.16 4.68
N ARG A 251 -48.52 12.91 3.58
CA ARG A 251 -49.72 13.43 2.93
C ARG A 251 -50.10 12.55 1.75
N SER A 252 -50.96 11.59 2.02
CA SER A 252 -51.76 10.92 1.01
C SER A 252 -52.67 11.96 0.32
N PRO A 253 -52.89 11.87 -1.00
CA PRO A 253 -53.84 12.73 -1.68
C PRO A 253 -55.22 12.40 -1.12
N ARG A 254 -55.94 13.38 -0.56
CA ARG A 254 -57.34 13.21 -0.22
C ARG A 254 -58.09 12.94 -1.53
N PRO A 255 -58.91 11.87 -1.61
CA PRO A 255 -59.81 11.68 -2.75
C PRO A 255 -61.00 12.62 -2.62
N GLY A 256 -61.28 13.38 -3.64
CA GLY A 256 -62.59 13.93 -3.85
C GLY A 256 -62.83 15.41 -3.59
N SER A 257 -62.77 16.21 -4.61
CA SER A 257 -63.83 17.16 -4.93
C SER A 257 -63.83 17.46 -6.45
N ARG A 258 -64.88 16.94 -7.13
CA ARG A 258 -65.29 17.37 -8.44
C ARG A 258 -65.90 18.78 -8.34
N LEU A 259 -65.63 19.60 -9.37
CA LEU A 259 -66.55 20.50 -10.10
C LEU A 259 -65.81 21.78 -10.46
N ALA A 260 -65.70 22.06 -11.65
CA ALA A 260 -66.36 22.67 -12.71
C ALA A 260 -65.61 23.86 -13.31
N SER A 261 -65.37 23.74 -14.59
CA SER A 261 -65.58 24.63 -15.72
C SER A 261 -64.73 25.87 -15.94
N LYS A 262 -64.14 25.84 -17.15
CA LYS A 262 -63.99 26.90 -18.13
C LYS A 262 -63.22 28.19 -17.82
N SER A 263 -62.08 28.36 -18.46
CA SER A 263 -61.89 29.38 -19.53
C SER A 263 -60.46 29.35 -20.05
N GLN A 264 -60.33 29.66 -21.33
CA GLN A 264 -59.16 29.59 -22.20
C GLN A 264 -58.09 30.68 -21.93
N PRO A 265 -57.01 30.73 -22.70
CA PRO A 265 -55.65 30.90 -22.15
C PRO A 265 -55.12 32.34 -22.38
N LYS A 266 -54.25 32.79 -21.44
CA LYS A 266 -53.36 33.93 -21.72
C LYS A 266 -51.91 33.43 -21.69
N GLN A 267 -51.26 33.49 -22.85
CA GLN A 267 -49.81 33.39 -23.00
C GLN A 267 -49.14 34.37 -22.05
N LYS A 268 -48.30 33.84 -21.17
CA LYS A 268 -47.25 34.61 -20.48
C LYS A 268 -45.91 33.90 -20.63
N ARG A 269 -44.95 34.74 -21.02
CA ARG A 269 -43.54 34.52 -21.24
C ARG A 269 -42.94 33.40 -20.39
N ARG A 270 -42.16 32.54 -21.05
CA ARG A 270 -41.20 31.65 -20.43
C ARG A 270 -40.14 32.48 -19.69
N GLU A 271 -40.23 32.52 -18.38
CA GLU A 271 -39.07 32.78 -17.53
C GLU A 271 -38.37 31.44 -17.27
N ASP A 272 -37.09 31.42 -17.55
CA ASP A 272 -36.18 30.31 -17.32
C ASP A 272 -36.16 29.97 -15.81
N ILE A 273 -36.90 28.96 -15.40
CA ILE A 273 -36.79 28.38 -14.06
C ILE A 273 -35.75 27.30 -14.16
N GLY A 274 -34.55 27.60 -13.65
CA GLY A 274 -33.47 26.67 -13.52
C GLY A 274 -33.89 25.36 -12.79
N PRO A 275 -33.17 24.29 -12.95
CA PRO A 275 -33.61 22.94 -12.60
C PRO A 275 -34.01 22.85 -11.12
N LYS A 276 -35.31 22.65 -10.88
CA LYS A 276 -35.81 22.32 -9.54
C LYS A 276 -35.13 21.08 -9.04
N LYS A 277 -34.33 21.22 -7.99
CA LYS A 277 -33.71 20.11 -7.22
C LYS A 277 -34.82 19.12 -6.85
N ARG A 278 -34.89 17.99 -7.56
CA ARG A 278 -35.81 16.89 -7.23
C ARG A 278 -35.37 16.27 -5.91
N LEU A 279 -36.23 16.32 -4.90
CA LEU A 279 -36.04 15.61 -3.62
C LEU A 279 -36.26 14.12 -3.89
N PHE A 280 -35.35 13.31 -3.40
CA PHE A 280 -35.35 11.87 -3.63
C PHE A 280 -36.59 11.23 -2.96
N THR A 281 -37.47 10.64 -3.73
CA THR A 281 -38.65 9.88 -3.28
C THR A 281 -38.48 8.40 -3.61
N GLU A 282 -37.49 7.73 -2.99
CA GLU A 282 -37.57 6.28 -2.84
C GLU A 282 -38.32 5.95 -1.52
N ARG A 283 -39.28 5.06 -1.60
CA ARG A 283 -39.92 4.42 -0.43
C ARG A 283 -38.93 3.52 0.26
N GLN A 284 -37.99 4.05 1.03
CA GLN A 284 -37.20 3.24 1.94
C GLN A 284 -37.91 3.21 3.29
N GLN A 285 -38.30 2.01 3.72
CA GLN A 285 -38.67 1.74 5.09
C GLN A 285 -37.48 2.12 5.97
N LEU A 286 -37.72 2.95 7.00
CA LEU A 286 -36.74 3.26 8.02
C LEU A 286 -36.47 1.94 8.77
N ASN A 287 -35.29 1.40 8.59
CA ASN A 287 -34.87 0.13 9.18
C ASN A 287 -33.80 0.43 10.24
N TYR A 288 -34.27 0.73 11.46
CA TYR A 288 -33.36 0.90 12.60
C TYR A 288 -33.01 -0.47 13.18
N ARG A 289 -31.69 -0.71 13.39
CA ARG A 289 -31.17 -1.93 14.00
C ARG A 289 -30.35 -1.66 15.26
N LEU A 290 -29.66 -0.53 15.32
CA LEU A 290 -28.79 -0.14 16.42
C LEU A 290 -29.31 1.11 17.12
N HIS A 291 -29.15 1.12 18.46
CA HIS A 291 -29.40 2.28 19.31
C HIS A 291 -28.38 2.32 20.46
N SER A 292 -28.42 3.36 21.27
CA SER A 292 -27.57 3.54 22.45
C SER A 292 -26.08 3.39 22.17
N VAL A 293 -25.66 3.88 20.99
CA VAL A 293 -24.23 3.82 20.62
C VAL A 293 -23.46 4.80 21.50
N SER A 294 -22.42 4.31 22.17
CA SER A 294 -21.52 5.11 23.01
C SER A 294 -20.07 4.78 22.72
N CYS A 295 -19.35 5.77 22.19
CA CYS A 295 -17.92 5.71 21.89
C CYS A 295 -17.16 6.70 22.78
N THR A 296 -15.89 6.43 23.05
CA THR A 296 -14.96 7.37 23.73
C THR A 296 -14.40 8.40 22.76
N GLY A 297 -14.49 8.12 21.45
CA GLY A 297 -13.95 8.96 20.36
C GLY A 297 -12.52 8.61 19.98
N THR A 298 -11.95 7.58 20.58
CA THR A 298 -10.59 7.07 20.28
C THR A 298 -10.62 5.79 19.48
N GLU A 299 -11.76 5.10 19.46
CA GLU A 299 -11.96 3.87 18.72
C GLU A 299 -11.71 4.11 17.21
N VAL A 300 -11.07 3.15 16.60
CA VAL A 300 -10.77 3.19 15.15
C VAL A 300 -11.92 2.66 14.31
N HIS A 301 -12.85 1.92 14.95
CA HIS A 301 -14.02 1.33 14.30
C HIS A 301 -15.25 1.34 15.22
N LEU A 302 -16.44 1.52 14.62
CA LEU A 302 -17.71 1.60 15.37
C LEU A 302 -18.03 0.30 16.13
N SER A 303 -17.55 -0.86 15.65
CA SER A 303 -17.72 -2.14 16.35
C SER A 303 -17.01 -2.22 17.70
N MET A 304 -16.07 -1.31 17.96
CA MET A 304 -15.37 -1.23 19.26
C MET A 304 -16.13 -0.38 20.29
N CYS A 305 -17.16 0.36 19.87
CA CYS A 305 -18.03 1.11 20.74
C CYS A 305 -19.09 0.18 21.38
N THR A 306 -19.68 0.60 22.50
CA THR A 306 -20.84 -0.08 23.06
C THR A 306 -22.11 0.31 22.31
N PHE A 307 -22.99 -0.64 22.01
CA PHE A 307 -24.27 -0.42 21.35
C PHE A 307 -25.24 -1.57 21.60
N GLU A 308 -26.51 -1.35 21.35
CA GLU A 308 -27.57 -2.34 21.50
C GLU A 308 -28.32 -2.55 20.19
N PHE A 309 -28.72 -3.82 19.95
CA PHE A 309 -29.57 -4.17 18.82
C PHE A 309 -31.05 -4.16 19.23
N TYR A 310 -31.92 -3.65 18.35
CA TYR A 310 -33.36 -3.80 18.53
C TYR A 310 -33.76 -5.28 18.43
N ARG A 311 -34.37 -5.83 19.49
CA ARG A 311 -34.91 -7.19 19.54
C ARG A 311 -36.33 -7.16 18.96
N GLY A 312 -36.58 -7.80 17.80
CA GLY A 312 -37.88 -7.95 17.17
C GLY A 312 -38.04 -7.33 15.79
N ASN A 313 -39.31 -7.39 15.26
CA ASN A 313 -39.60 -6.88 13.91
C ASN A 313 -39.32 -5.37 13.81
N ALA A 314 -38.52 -5.01 12.85
CA ALA A 314 -37.82 -3.73 12.62
C ALA A 314 -38.72 -2.50 12.34
N SER A 315 -40.00 -2.56 12.66
CA SER A 315 -40.89 -1.39 12.59
C SER A 315 -41.00 -0.63 13.92
N ALA A 316 -40.31 -1.08 14.97
CA ALA A 316 -40.22 -0.33 16.22
C ALA A 316 -39.44 0.94 15.94
N ALA A 317 -40.14 2.03 15.84
CA ALA A 317 -39.60 3.35 15.60
C ALA A 317 -38.54 3.69 16.66
N CYS A 318 -37.39 4.15 16.26
CA CYS A 318 -36.47 4.93 17.05
C CYS A 318 -37.31 6.02 17.76
N GLY A 319 -37.92 5.78 18.93
CA GLY A 319 -38.80 6.62 19.71
C GLY A 319 -39.29 7.92 19.05
N ALA A 320 -38.98 9.09 19.59
CA ALA A 320 -39.13 10.37 18.90
C ALA A 320 -37.90 10.72 18.02
N GLY A 321 -36.98 9.76 17.89
CA GLY A 321 -35.65 9.96 17.30
C GLY A 321 -35.63 10.02 15.79
N MET A 322 -34.51 10.46 15.33
CA MET A 322 -34.14 10.56 13.91
C MET A 322 -32.96 9.62 13.65
N PRO A 323 -32.66 9.27 12.40
CA PRO A 323 -31.41 8.54 12.13
C PRO A 323 -30.19 9.38 12.52
N ALA A 324 -29.18 8.72 13.04
CA ALA A 324 -27.89 9.33 13.35
C ALA A 324 -27.27 9.95 12.10
N VAL A 325 -26.79 11.17 12.24
CA VAL A 325 -26.20 11.97 11.13
C VAL A 325 -24.86 12.49 11.56
N VAL A 326 -23.91 12.44 10.64
CA VAL A 326 -22.59 13.01 10.83
C VAL A 326 -22.26 14.03 9.76
N SER A 327 -21.38 14.96 10.12
CA SER A 327 -20.72 15.89 9.21
C SER A 327 -19.23 15.84 9.50
N CYS A 328 -18.42 15.54 8.50
CA CYS A 328 -17.00 15.33 8.61
C CYS A 328 -16.22 16.47 7.91
N LEU A 329 -15.02 16.75 8.40
CA LEU A 329 -14.09 17.68 7.76
C LEU A 329 -13.13 16.89 6.89
N PRO A 330 -13.06 17.13 5.56
CA PRO A 330 -12.07 16.48 4.72
C PRO A 330 -10.67 17.05 4.99
N GLY A 331 -9.67 16.21 4.93
CA GLY A 331 -8.27 16.64 4.91
C GLY A 331 -7.95 17.50 3.69
N SER A 332 -6.84 18.22 3.73
CA SER A 332 -6.45 19.18 2.68
C SER A 332 -6.32 18.53 1.30
N ILE A 333 -5.91 17.28 1.25
CA ILE A 333 -5.73 16.47 0.01
C ILE A 333 -7.08 16.22 -0.69
N PHE A 334 -8.17 16.07 0.10
CA PHE A 334 -9.51 15.70 -0.39
C PHE A 334 -10.48 16.88 -0.46
N ALA A 335 -10.05 18.09 -0.16
CA ALA A 335 -10.89 19.28 -0.19
C ALA A 335 -11.09 19.79 -1.61
N ALA A 336 -12.35 19.87 -2.10
CA ALA A 336 -12.66 20.28 -3.45
C ALA A 336 -12.24 21.73 -3.79
N GLY A 337 -11.54 21.90 -4.88
CA GLY A 337 -11.62 23.02 -5.82
C GLY A 337 -10.98 24.37 -5.49
N ASN A 338 -10.51 24.68 -4.28
CA ASN A 338 -9.82 25.95 -3.97
C ASN A 338 -8.51 25.79 -3.21
N ALA A 339 -8.01 24.59 -3.15
CA ALA A 339 -6.83 24.22 -2.35
C ALA A 339 -5.51 24.70 -2.97
N HIS A 340 -5.42 24.85 -4.30
CA HIS A 340 -4.17 25.30 -4.94
C HIS A 340 -3.73 26.71 -4.48
N LYS A 341 -4.65 27.64 -4.32
CA LYS A 341 -4.34 29.00 -3.81
C LYS A 341 -4.06 29.06 -2.30
N LYS A 342 -4.58 28.08 -1.50
CA LYS A 342 -4.27 27.96 -0.07
C LYS A 342 -2.97 27.19 0.18
N ARG A 343 -2.61 26.24 -0.69
CA ARG A 343 -1.37 25.45 -0.59
C ARG A 343 -0.13 26.33 -0.71
N GLN A 344 -0.13 27.34 -1.60
CA GLN A 344 0.96 28.32 -1.68
C GLN A 344 1.09 29.22 -0.43
N ARG A 345 -0.01 29.45 0.33
CA ARG A 345 0.06 30.20 1.61
C ARG A 345 0.39 29.32 2.82
N GLN A 346 0.14 28.00 2.78
CA GLN A 346 0.48 27.07 3.85
C GLN A 346 1.89 26.49 3.70
N GLN A 347 2.47 26.46 2.51
CA GLN A 347 3.89 26.14 2.31
C GLN A 347 4.84 27.17 2.95
N GLN A 348 4.32 28.35 3.35
CA GLN A 348 5.05 29.31 4.18
C GLN A 348 4.92 29.10 5.69
N GLN A 349 4.15 28.10 6.15
CA GLN A 349 4.00 27.73 7.56
C GLN A 349 4.57 26.34 7.82
N GLY A 350 5.89 26.27 7.99
CA GLY A 350 6.61 25.10 8.50
C GLY A 350 6.59 23.86 7.59
N GLN A 351 7.72 23.22 7.42
CA GLN A 351 7.81 21.90 6.76
C GLN A 351 6.94 20.88 7.52
N PRO A 352 6.28 19.92 6.83
CA PRO A 352 5.58 18.84 7.49
C PRO A 352 6.57 18.07 8.38
N ARG A 353 6.16 17.78 9.61
CA ARG A 353 7.01 17.07 10.57
C ARG A 353 6.85 15.57 10.52
N ILE A 354 5.89 15.06 9.73
CA ILE A 354 5.60 13.65 9.51
C ILE A 354 5.31 13.43 8.04
N ARG A 355 5.76 12.30 7.50
CA ARG A 355 5.46 11.85 6.16
C ARG A 355 5.33 10.33 6.10
N LEU A 356 4.70 9.80 5.03
CA LEU A 356 4.61 8.37 4.73
C LEU A 356 5.45 8.05 3.51
N LYS A 357 6.23 6.97 3.57
CA LYS A 357 7.10 6.50 2.50
C LYS A 357 6.91 5.00 2.24
N GLY A 358 7.24 4.55 1.04
CA GLY A 358 7.22 3.13 0.67
C GLY A 358 5.82 2.51 0.55
N GLY A 359 4.74 3.29 0.67
CA GLY A 359 3.37 2.80 0.52
C GLY A 359 2.89 2.80 -0.93
N ALA A 360 2.22 1.71 -1.35
CA ALA A 360 1.68 1.56 -2.70
C ALA A 360 0.41 2.41 -2.95
N ARG A 361 -0.28 2.83 -1.90
CA ARG A 361 -1.54 3.57 -1.97
C ARG A 361 -1.46 4.86 -1.17
N VAL A 362 -2.35 5.79 -1.51
CA VAL A 362 -2.50 7.03 -0.72
C VAL A 362 -2.92 6.67 0.70
N GLY A 363 -2.24 7.25 1.70
CA GLY A 363 -2.53 7.03 3.12
C GLY A 363 -1.91 5.77 3.71
N GLU A 364 -0.98 5.12 3.02
CA GLU A 364 -0.18 4.03 3.59
C GLU A 364 1.33 4.29 3.42
N GLY A 365 2.13 3.76 4.33
CA GLY A 365 3.58 3.87 4.26
C GLY A 365 4.26 3.75 5.62
N ARG A 366 5.58 3.63 5.58
CA ARG A 366 6.47 3.78 6.74
C ARG A 366 6.35 5.20 7.28
N VAL A 367 6.26 5.33 8.59
CA VAL A 367 6.15 6.65 9.24
C VAL A 367 7.54 7.25 9.43
N GLU A 368 7.76 8.39 8.82
CA GLU A 368 8.99 9.16 9.01
C GLU A 368 8.69 10.50 9.66
N VAL A 369 9.56 10.90 10.58
CA VAL A 369 9.44 12.13 11.37
C VAL A 369 10.65 13.02 11.20
N LEU A 370 10.44 14.34 11.21
CA LEU A 370 11.50 15.34 11.11
C LEU A 370 11.90 15.85 12.50
N LYS A 371 13.13 15.55 12.93
CA LYS A 371 13.74 16.03 14.19
C LYS A 371 15.06 16.70 13.86
N SER A 372 15.29 17.90 14.38
CA SER A 372 16.54 18.65 14.16
C SER A 372 16.92 18.84 12.68
N SER A 373 15.93 19.01 11.79
CA SER A 373 16.08 19.13 10.34
C SER A 373 16.54 17.84 9.62
N GLU A 374 16.50 16.70 10.29
CA GLU A 374 16.82 15.39 9.75
C GLU A 374 15.59 14.47 9.79
N TRP A 375 15.32 13.77 8.68
CA TRP A 375 14.28 12.77 8.61
C TRP A 375 14.77 11.45 9.18
N GLY A 376 13.93 10.79 9.94
CA GLY A 376 14.22 9.49 10.51
C GLY A 376 12.94 8.72 10.77
N THR A 377 13.07 7.47 11.18
CA THR A 377 11.96 6.54 11.38
C THR A 377 11.49 6.48 12.83
N ILE A 378 10.51 5.63 13.07
CA ILE A 378 9.95 5.31 14.38
C ILE A 378 10.10 3.80 14.55
N CYS A 379 10.65 3.36 15.69
CA CYS A 379 10.65 1.97 16.10
C CYS A 379 9.23 1.46 16.32
N ASP A 380 8.96 0.22 15.98
CA ASP A 380 7.63 -0.37 16.08
C ASP A 380 7.33 -1.00 17.44
N ASP A 381 8.23 -0.89 18.40
CA ASP A 381 7.99 -1.27 19.79
C ASP A 381 6.74 -0.56 20.33
N ARG A 382 5.77 -1.35 20.75
CA ARG A 382 4.47 -0.89 21.25
C ARG A 382 3.66 -0.06 20.23
N TRP A 383 4.02 -0.13 18.95
CA TRP A 383 3.25 0.52 17.90
C TRP A 383 1.86 -0.07 17.76
N ASN A 384 0.83 0.75 17.90
CA ASN A 384 -0.55 0.30 17.94
C ASN A 384 -1.50 1.19 17.11
N LEU A 385 -2.77 0.78 17.00
CA LEU A 385 -3.78 1.49 16.21
C LEU A 385 -4.07 2.91 16.71
N LEU A 386 -3.88 3.20 18.01
CA LEU A 386 -4.10 4.54 18.55
C LEU A 386 -3.01 5.48 18.08
N SER A 387 -1.72 5.07 18.20
CA SER A 387 -0.57 5.84 17.72
C SER A 387 -0.63 6.03 16.20
N ALA A 388 -0.93 4.95 15.47
CA ALA A 388 -1.14 5.00 14.02
C ALA A 388 -2.29 5.95 13.63
N SER A 389 -3.40 5.98 14.39
CA SER A 389 -4.53 6.89 14.12
C SER A 389 -4.21 8.35 14.36
N VAL A 390 -3.32 8.66 15.31
CA VAL A 390 -2.82 10.03 15.52
C VAL A 390 -2.04 10.47 14.28
N VAL A 391 -1.11 9.63 13.77
CA VAL A 391 -0.35 9.90 12.53
C VAL A 391 -1.31 10.12 11.35
N CYS A 392 -2.26 9.21 11.13
CA CYS A 392 -3.22 9.33 10.03
C CYS A 392 -4.00 10.65 10.08
N ARG A 393 -4.51 11.03 11.25
CA ARG A 393 -5.25 12.29 11.39
C ARG A 393 -4.38 13.53 11.23
N GLU A 394 -3.14 13.52 11.73
CA GLU A 394 -2.19 14.62 11.55
C GLU A 394 -1.90 14.87 10.06
N LEU A 395 -1.80 13.79 9.28
CA LEU A 395 -1.60 13.84 7.83
C LEU A 395 -2.87 14.21 7.04
N GLY A 396 -4.03 14.32 7.71
CA GLY A 396 -5.29 14.70 7.08
C GLY A 396 -6.12 13.52 6.56
N PHE A 397 -5.78 12.29 6.96
CA PHE A 397 -6.55 11.07 6.72
C PHE A 397 -7.54 10.80 7.85
N GLY A 398 -8.26 9.68 7.78
CA GLY A 398 -9.12 9.19 8.87
C GLY A 398 -8.33 8.52 9.99
N SER A 399 -9.00 7.61 10.71
CA SER A 399 -8.32 6.72 11.66
C SER A 399 -7.44 5.70 10.95
N ALA A 400 -6.52 5.06 11.68
CA ALA A 400 -5.76 3.96 11.12
C ALA A 400 -6.67 2.76 10.82
N LYS A 401 -6.44 2.16 9.67
CA LYS A 401 -6.99 0.85 9.30
C LYS A 401 -6.11 -0.27 9.84
N GLU A 402 -4.80 -0.07 9.81
CA GLU A 402 -3.79 -1.00 10.31
C GLU A 402 -2.60 -0.20 10.87
N ALA A 403 -2.07 -0.68 11.99
CA ALA A 403 -0.73 -0.37 12.48
C ALA A 403 0.18 -1.52 12.05
N LEU A 404 1.26 -1.23 11.34
CA LEU A 404 2.12 -2.22 10.73
C LEU A 404 3.50 -2.18 11.40
N THR A 405 4.03 -3.36 11.71
CA THR A 405 5.32 -3.60 12.36
C THR A 405 6.24 -4.40 11.44
N GLY A 406 7.53 -4.54 11.78
CA GLY A 406 8.49 -5.34 11.03
C GLY A 406 8.81 -4.75 9.65
N ALA A 407 8.96 -3.45 9.55
CA ALA A 407 9.30 -2.73 8.32
C ALA A 407 8.47 -3.17 7.09
N ARG A 408 7.18 -3.47 7.27
CA ARG A 408 6.30 -3.98 6.18
C ARG A 408 6.11 -3.03 5.01
N MET A 409 6.53 -1.79 5.14
CA MET A 409 6.51 -0.78 4.07
C MET A 409 7.92 -0.40 3.61
N GLY A 410 8.87 -1.32 3.77
CA GLY A 410 10.29 -1.11 3.48
C GLY A 410 11.04 -0.49 4.66
N GLN A 411 12.34 -0.73 4.71
CA GLN A 411 13.24 -0.17 5.72
C GLN A 411 13.54 1.30 5.43
N GLY A 412 13.68 2.11 6.47
CA GLY A 412 14.11 3.49 6.35
C GLY A 412 15.63 3.63 6.36
N MET A 413 16.07 4.87 6.25
CA MET A 413 17.48 5.25 6.38
C MET A 413 17.63 6.40 7.37
N GLY A 414 18.85 6.55 7.89
CA GLY A 414 19.17 7.61 8.86
C GLY A 414 18.85 7.20 10.28
N PRO A 415 18.58 8.16 11.18
CA PRO A 415 18.32 7.84 12.57
C PRO A 415 16.91 7.31 12.78
N ILE A 416 16.76 6.40 13.72
CA ILE A 416 15.47 6.10 14.30
C ILE A 416 15.26 7.13 15.43
N HIS A 417 14.24 7.99 15.30
CA HIS A 417 14.08 9.15 16.18
C HIS A 417 13.25 8.90 17.43
N LEU A 418 12.30 7.96 17.35
CA LEU A 418 11.32 7.70 18.41
C LEU A 418 11.19 6.20 18.64
N ASN A 419 11.09 5.81 19.92
CA ASN A 419 10.79 4.45 20.35
C ASN A 419 9.62 4.45 21.34
N GLU A 420 8.90 3.32 21.45
CA GLU A 420 7.78 3.09 22.36
C GLU A 420 6.75 4.23 22.33
N VAL A 421 6.30 4.62 21.14
CA VAL A 421 5.32 5.70 21.00
C VAL A 421 3.94 5.23 21.45
N GLN A 422 3.42 5.82 22.52
CA GLN A 422 2.14 5.44 23.14
C GLN A 422 1.15 6.61 23.16
N CYS A 423 0.31 6.70 22.15
CA CYS A 423 -0.75 7.71 22.08
C CYS A 423 -2.04 7.22 22.74
N GLN A 424 -2.79 8.14 23.32
CA GLN A 424 -4.16 7.89 23.82
C GLN A 424 -5.20 7.94 22.70
N GLY A 425 -4.83 8.42 21.51
CA GLY A 425 -5.71 8.51 20.34
C GLY A 425 -6.47 9.83 20.21
N THR A 426 -6.30 10.78 21.12
CA THR A 426 -6.96 12.10 21.09
C THR A 426 -6.01 13.22 20.67
N GLU A 427 -4.74 12.96 20.62
CA GLU A 427 -3.69 13.92 20.33
C GLU A 427 -3.83 14.48 18.91
N LYS A 428 -3.43 15.75 18.74
CA LYS A 428 -3.43 16.44 17.46
C LYS A 428 -2.15 16.21 16.67
N SER A 429 -1.10 15.80 17.34
CA SER A 429 0.22 15.55 16.75
C SER A 429 0.89 14.40 17.48
N LEU A 430 1.61 13.55 16.74
CA LEU A 430 2.42 12.46 17.26
C LEU A 430 3.45 12.97 18.31
N TRP A 431 3.99 14.18 18.12
CA TRP A 431 4.93 14.81 19.04
C TRP A 431 4.34 15.13 20.41
N SER A 432 3.03 15.01 20.57
CA SER A 432 2.34 15.18 21.85
C SER A 432 2.13 13.87 22.60
N CYS A 433 2.43 12.75 21.97
CA CYS A 433 2.36 11.44 22.58
C CYS A 433 3.60 11.16 23.45
N PRO A 434 3.50 10.38 24.53
CA PRO A 434 4.68 9.85 25.21
C PRO A 434 5.52 8.97 24.27
N PHE A 435 6.84 9.10 24.36
CA PHE A 435 7.80 8.26 23.63
C PHE A 435 9.11 8.19 24.38
N ARG A 436 9.93 7.19 24.07
CA ARG A 436 11.32 7.09 24.54
C ARG A 436 12.28 7.58 23.45
N ASN A 437 13.40 8.19 23.88
CA ASN A 437 14.52 8.44 22.99
C ASN A 437 15.34 7.15 22.86
N ILE A 438 15.69 6.80 21.64
CA ILE A 438 16.48 5.61 21.32
C ILE A 438 17.94 5.79 21.76
N THR A 439 18.50 4.73 22.33
CA THR A 439 19.93 4.40 22.31
C THR A 439 20.18 3.45 21.10
N ARG A 440 21.34 3.52 20.47
CA ARG A 440 21.66 2.84 19.18
C ARG A 440 21.49 1.31 19.17
N GLU A 441 21.25 0.70 20.32
CA GLU A 441 21.20 -0.75 20.49
C GLU A 441 19.79 -1.31 20.61
N ASP A 442 18.75 -0.45 20.72
CA ASP A 442 17.41 -0.88 21.10
C ASP A 442 16.48 -1.18 19.91
N CYS A 443 16.81 -0.76 18.68
CA CYS A 443 15.94 -0.94 17.51
C CYS A 443 16.72 -0.83 16.19
N LYS A 444 16.36 -1.65 15.22
CA LYS A 444 16.92 -1.64 13.86
C LYS A 444 15.85 -1.21 12.85
N HIS A 445 16.25 -0.84 11.64
CA HIS A 445 15.30 -0.50 10.56
C HIS A 445 14.42 -1.67 10.10
N THR A 446 14.74 -2.90 10.48
CA THR A 446 13.86 -4.08 10.35
C THR A 446 12.59 -3.97 11.21
N GLU A 447 12.57 -3.04 12.16
CA GLU A 447 11.51 -2.76 13.12
C GLU A 447 10.89 -1.36 12.90
N ASP A 448 10.92 -0.85 11.67
CA ASP A 448 10.32 0.43 11.33
C ASP A 448 8.80 0.36 11.33
N ALA A 449 8.18 1.28 12.08
CA ALA A 449 6.73 1.42 12.18
C ALA A 449 6.10 1.96 10.90
N ALA A 450 4.96 1.40 10.52
CA ALA A 450 4.20 1.85 9.35
C ALA A 450 2.70 1.91 9.63
N VAL A 451 1.96 2.59 8.77
CA VAL A 451 0.51 2.76 8.89
C VAL A 451 -0.20 2.49 7.58
N ARG A 452 -1.47 2.06 7.71
CA ARG A 452 -2.46 2.13 6.65
C ARG A 452 -3.66 2.89 7.16
N CYS A 453 -3.94 4.06 6.57
CA CYS A 453 -4.98 4.97 6.98
C CYS A 453 -6.29 4.73 6.22
N ASN A 454 -7.42 5.02 6.84
CA ASN A 454 -8.68 5.15 6.15
C ASN A 454 -8.66 6.41 5.29
N ILE A 455 -9.04 6.28 4.01
CA ILE A 455 -9.16 7.39 3.04
C ILE A 455 -10.60 7.55 2.60
N PRO A 456 -11.07 8.78 2.27
CA PRO A 456 -12.41 8.98 1.78
C PRO A 456 -12.64 8.29 0.44
N TYR A 457 -13.81 7.68 0.27
CA TYR A 457 -14.21 7.13 -1.02
C TYR A 457 -14.39 8.23 -2.06
N MET A 458 -13.55 8.23 -3.08
CA MET A 458 -13.54 9.21 -4.17
C MET A 458 -14.16 8.67 -5.46
N GLY A 459 -14.35 7.35 -5.56
CA GLY A 459 -14.94 6.67 -6.70
C GLY A 459 -14.05 6.60 -7.93
N TYR A 460 -12.76 6.92 -7.79
CA TYR A 460 -11.80 6.88 -8.91
C TYR A 460 -11.59 5.47 -9.43
N GLU A 461 -11.63 4.47 -8.56
CA GLU A 461 -11.50 3.05 -8.90
C GLU A 461 -12.60 2.55 -9.85
N ASN A 462 -13.77 3.19 -9.85
CA ASN A 462 -14.87 2.85 -10.76
C ASN A 462 -14.75 3.50 -12.15
N LEU A 463 -13.74 4.35 -12.34
CA LEU A 463 -13.51 5.07 -13.59
C LEU A 463 -12.38 4.47 -14.41
N ILE A 464 -11.79 3.37 -13.96
CA ILE A 464 -10.69 2.67 -14.61
C ILE A 464 -10.88 1.15 -14.45
N ARG A 465 -10.45 0.38 -15.43
CA ARG A 465 -10.38 -1.09 -15.35
C ARG A 465 -9.30 -1.64 -16.27
N LEU A 466 -8.90 -2.89 -16.00
CA LEU A 466 -8.02 -3.65 -16.88
C LEU A 466 -8.81 -4.65 -17.71
N SER A 467 -8.35 -4.91 -18.92
CA SER A 467 -8.98 -5.84 -19.84
C SER A 467 -7.93 -6.70 -20.55
N GLY A 468 -8.17 -8.01 -20.65
CA GLY A 468 -7.38 -8.96 -21.45
C GLY A 468 -6.11 -9.50 -20.82
N GLY A 469 -5.79 -9.12 -19.60
CA GLY A 469 -4.61 -9.64 -18.90
C GLY A 469 -4.77 -11.11 -18.46
N ARG A 470 -3.63 -11.78 -18.22
CA ARG A 470 -3.58 -13.15 -17.69
C ARG A 470 -3.93 -13.22 -16.21
N SER A 471 -3.86 -12.07 -15.52
CA SER A 471 -4.20 -11.93 -14.11
C SER A 471 -4.93 -10.61 -13.87
N ARG A 472 -5.47 -10.41 -12.66
CA ARG A 472 -6.08 -9.14 -12.25
C ARG A 472 -5.08 -7.99 -12.19
N PHE A 473 -3.79 -8.27 -12.18
CA PHE A 473 -2.72 -7.28 -12.04
C PHE A 473 -2.21 -6.75 -13.38
N GLU A 474 -2.66 -7.30 -14.50
CA GLU A 474 -2.20 -6.87 -15.82
C GLU A 474 -3.34 -6.72 -16.82
N GLY A 475 -3.14 -5.86 -17.81
CA GLY A 475 -4.09 -5.70 -18.89
C GLY A 475 -3.99 -4.36 -19.59
N ARG A 476 -4.84 -4.20 -20.59
CA ARG A 476 -5.07 -2.94 -21.29
C ARG A 476 -5.88 -2.00 -20.40
N VAL A 477 -5.46 -0.76 -20.33
CA VAL A 477 -6.12 0.27 -19.51
C VAL A 477 -7.34 0.82 -20.24
N GLU A 478 -8.51 0.70 -19.63
CA GLU A 478 -9.76 1.27 -20.09
C GLU A 478 -10.29 2.28 -19.08
N VAL A 479 -10.71 3.45 -19.53
CA VAL A 479 -11.23 4.54 -18.70
C VAL A 479 -12.68 4.86 -19.02
N ALA A 480 -13.45 5.21 -18.00
CA ALA A 480 -14.85 5.57 -18.14
C ALA A 480 -14.99 7.06 -18.49
N VAL A 481 -15.73 7.36 -19.54
CA VAL A 481 -16.00 8.71 -20.02
C VAL A 481 -17.49 9.00 -19.94
N GLY A 482 -17.85 10.22 -19.48
CA GLY A 482 -19.21 10.72 -19.57
C GLY A 482 -20.23 10.02 -18.67
N ALA A 483 -19.82 9.50 -17.51
CA ALA A 483 -20.77 8.97 -16.50
C ALA A 483 -21.69 10.09 -15.99
N GLY A 484 -22.76 10.40 -16.76
CA GLY A 484 -23.87 11.25 -16.36
C GLY A 484 -24.83 10.47 -15.47
N ASP A 485 -25.75 11.20 -14.80
CA ASP A 485 -26.76 10.62 -13.91
C ASP A 485 -27.67 9.61 -14.66
N GLY A 486 -27.44 8.32 -14.46
CA GLY A 486 -28.34 7.27 -14.95
C GLY A 486 -27.87 6.51 -16.20
N ASP A 487 -26.83 6.98 -16.89
CA ASP A 487 -26.27 6.27 -18.04
C ASP A 487 -25.14 5.32 -17.62
N GLN A 488 -25.08 4.17 -18.26
CA GLN A 488 -23.96 3.25 -18.14
C GLN A 488 -22.66 3.98 -18.58
N PRO A 489 -21.55 3.87 -17.85
CA PRO A 489 -20.31 4.49 -18.23
C PRO A 489 -19.87 3.98 -19.61
N ARG A 490 -19.55 4.91 -20.52
CA ARG A 490 -18.92 4.56 -21.79
C ARG A 490 -17.43 4.35 -21.55
N TRP A 491 -16.96 3.17 -21.89
CA TRP A 491 -15.55 2.81 -21.76
C TRP A 491 -14.77 3.15 -23.01
N GLY A 492 -13.55 3.62 -22.85
CA GLY A 492 -12.63 3.92 -23.94
C GLY A 492 -11.19 3.62 -23.57
N LEU A 493 -10.33 3.60 -24.57
CA LEU A 493 -8.91 3.27 -24.47
C LEU A 493 -8.09 4.53 -24.20
N VAL A 494 -6.95 4.31 -23.56
CA VAL A 494 -5.87 5.31 -23.38
C VAL A 494 -4.81 5.06 -24.46
N CYS A 495 -4.35 6.11 -25.14
CA CYS A 495 -3.28 6.02 -26.13
C CYS A 495 -1.95 5.62 -25.44
N GLY A 496 -1.26 4.63 -26.00
CA GLY A 496 0.01 4.13 -25.47
C GLY A 496 1.22 4.99 -25.83
N GLU A 497 1.07 5.97 -26.73
CA GLU A 497 2.16 6.85 -27.12
C GLU A 497 2.62 7.71 -25.94
N GLY A 498 3.90 7.56 -25.56
CA GLY A 498 4.47 8.26 -24.42
C GLY A 498 4.03 7.74 -23.04
N TRP A 499 3.34 6.60 -23.00
CA TRP A 499 2.96 5.93 -21.76
C TRP A 499 4.17 5.26 -21.12
N GLY A 500 4.53 5.67 -19.93
CA GLY A 500 5.71 5.19 -19.20
C GLY A 500 5.37 4.65 -17.82
N THR A 501 6.41 4.50 -17.00
CA THR A 501 6.32 3.97 -15.65
C THR A 501 5.48 4.86 -14.73
N LEU A 502 5.62 6.20 -14.84
CA LEU A 502 4.87 7.14 -13.99
C LEU A 502 3.36 7.09 -14.25
N GLU A 503 2.95 7.01 -15.52
CA GLU A 503 1.54 6.86 -15.91
C GLU A 503 0.99 5.51 -15.42
N ALA A 504 1.78 4.45 -15.58
CA ALA A 504 1.43 3.11 -15.10
C ALA A 504 1.29 3.06 -13.57
N MET A 505 2.16 3.76 -12.82
CA MET A 505 2.05 3.88 -11.37
C MET A 505 0.73 4.53 -10.93
N VAL A 506 0.31 5.59 -11.61
CA VAL A 506 -0.98 6.24 -11.32
C VAL A 506 -2.14 5.30 -11.64
N ALA A 507 -2.08 4.58 -12.77
CA ALA A 507 -3.11 3.60 -13.13
C ALA A 507 -3.21 2.45 -12.11
N CYS A 508 -2.09 1.83 -11.73
CA CYS A 508 -2.06 0.75 -10.74
C CYS A 508 -2.55 1.23 -9.36
N ARG A 509 -2.16 2.43 -8.94
CA ARG A 509 -2.63 3.05 -7.69
C ARG A 509 -4.14 3.34 -7.73
N GLN A 510 -4.65 3.88 -8.82
CA GLN A 510 -6.08 4.16 -8.99
C GLN A 510 -6.92 2.88 -8.97
N LEU A 511 -6.40 1.78 -9.55
CA LEU A 511 -7.00 0.45 -9.51
C LEU A 511 -6.91 -0.22 -8.12
N GLY A 512 -6.10 0.34 -7.20
CA GLY A 512 -5.83 -0.27 -5.90
C GLY A 512 -4.94 -1.51 -5.96
N LEU A 513 -4.17 -1.70 -7.05
CA LEU A 513 -3.33 -2.86 -7.31
C LEU A 513 -1.85 -2.68 -6.90
N GLY A 514 -1.52 -1.52 -6.31
CA GLY A 514 -0.17 -1.26 -5.81
C GLY A 514 0.69 -0.42 -6.74
N PHE A 515 1.93 -0.84 -6.98
CA PHE A 515 2.92 -0.21 -7.83
C PHE A 515 2.80 -0.69 -9.27
N ALA A 516 3.36 0.05 -10.21
CA ALA A 516 3.58 -0.46 -11.56
C ALA A 516 4.85 -1.32 -11.58
N ASN A 517 4.79 -2.45 -12.26
CA ASN A 517 5.98 -3.16 -12.69
C ASN A 517 6.38 -2.70 -14.11
N HIS A 518 5.40 -2.62 -15.01
CA HIS A 518 5.63 -2.16 -16.38
C HIS A 518 4.49 -1.27 -16.89
N GLY A 519 4.86 -0.19 -17.60
CA GLY A 519 3.99 0.55 -18.48
C GLY A 519 4.21 0.08 -19.92
N LEU A 520 3.15 -0.32 -20.62
CA LEU A 520 3.20 -0.89 -21.97
C LEU A 520 2.62 0.12 -22.96
N GLN A 521 3.38 0.50 -23.98
CA GLN A 521 2.95 1.39 -25.06
C GLN A 521 2.20 0.63 -26.16
N GLU A 522 2.56 -0.64 -26.35
CA GLU A 522 1.87 -1.58 -27.20
C GLU A 522 1.45 -2.79 -26.36
N THR A 523 0.25 -3.31 -26.60
CA THR A 523 -0.27 -4.40 -25.80
C THR A 523 -0.68 -5.59 -26.66
N TRP A 524 -0.46 -6.80 -26.15
CA TRP A 524 -0.92 -8.05 -26.73
C TRP A 524 -2.38 -8.36 -26.36
N TYR A 525 -3.06 -7.43 -25.67
CA TYR A 525 -4.41 -7.59 -25.12
C TYR A 525 -5.50 -7.02 -26.06
N TRP A 526 -5.26 -7.00 -27.38
CA TRP A 526 -6.17 -6.33 -28.33
C TRP A 526 -7.56 -6.99 -28.43
N ASP A 527 -7.68 -8.29 -28.14
CA ASP A 527 -8.93 -9.04 -28.19
C ASP A 527 -9.72 -9.04 -26.87
N ALA A 528 -9.27 -8.28 -25.90
CA ALA A 528 -9.73 -8.36 -24.52
C ALA A 528 -11.15 -7.89 -24.29
N SER A 529 -11.62 -6.92 -25.07
CA SER A 529 -12.94 -6.31 -24.95
C SER A 529 -13.39 -5.68 -26.26
N ASN A 530 -14.69 -5.40 -26.37
CA ASN A 530 -15.27 -4.69 -27.52
C ASN A 530 -14.96 -3.18 -27.52
N VAL A 531 -14.14 -2.69 -26.59
CA VAL A 531 -13.72 -1.29 -26.52
C VAL A 531 -12.62 -1.04 -27.54
N THR A 532 -12.90 -0.22 -28.55
CA THR A 532 -11.96 0.10 -29.63
C THR A 532 -11.65 1.59 -29.73
N GLU A 533 -12.46 2.44 -29.10
CA GLU A 533 -12.33 3.89 -29.22
C GLU A 533 -11.30 4.44 -28.25
N MET A 534 -10.34 5.21 -28.76
CA MET A 534 -9.42 6.01 -27.97
C MET A 534 -10.14 7.22 -27.42
N VAL A 535 -10.06 7.48 -26.12
CA VAL A 535 -10.73 8.60 -25.44
C VAL A 535 -9.78 9.49 -24.66
N MET A 536 -8.53 9.06 -24.46
CA MET A 536 -7.51 9.81 -23.76
C MET A 536 -6.15 9.65 -24.45
N SER A 537 -5.41 10.74 -24.62
CA SER A 537 -4.09 10.75 -25.26
C SER A 537 -3.16 11.77 -24.61
N GLY A 538 -1.85 11.62 -24.82
CA GLY A 538 -0.83 12.54 -24.30
C GLY A 538 -0.82 12.60 -22.77
N VAL A 539 -1.06 11.47 -22.12
CA VAL A 539 -1.08 11.40 -20.65
C VAL A 539 0.34 11.56 -20.12
N LYS A 540 0.51 12.52 -19.19
CA LYS A 540 1.76 12.78 -18.48
C LYS A 540 1.49 12.97 -17.00
N CYS A 541 2.03 12.05 -16.21
CA CYS A 541 1.85 12.01 -14.76
C CYS A 541 3.17 12.30 -14.03
N ALA A 542 3.06 12.82 -12.81
CA ALA A 542 4.18 12.94 -11.88
C ALA A 542 4.34 11.68 -11.00
N GLY A 543 3.51 10.64 -11.19
CA GLY A 543 3.57 9.37 -10.49
C GLY A 543 2.86 9.33 -9.12
N HIS A 544 2.39 10.46 -8.57
CA HIS A 544 1.75 10.54 -7.25
C HIS A 544 0.26 10.92 -7.30
N GLU A 545 -0.31 11.13 -8.47
CA GLU A 545 -1.72 11.48 -8.64
C GLU A 545 -2.64 10.31 -8.21
N MET A 546 -3.83 10.66 -7.74
CA MET A 546 -4.83 9.67 -7.32
C MET A 546 -5.64 9.08 -8.48
N SER A 547 -5.59 9.70 -9.66
CA SER A 547 -6.35 9.27 -10.84
C SER A 547 -5.69 9.81 -12.10
N LEU A 548 -5.77 9.06 -13.20
CA LEU A 548 -5.29 9.48 -14.53
C LEU A 548 -5.93 10.80 -14.99
N SER A 549 -7.15 11.10 -14.56
CA SER A 549 -7.80 12.38 -14.84
C SER A 549 -7.15 13.59 -14.18
N HIS A 550 -6.24 13.39 -13.23
CA HIS A 550 -5.45 14.45 -12.60
C HIS A 550 -4.09 14.67 -13.26
N CYS A 551 -3.66 13.74 -14.09
CA CYS A 551 -2.48 13.90 -14.93
C CYS A 551 -2.73 14.91 -16.05
N GLN A 552 -1.67 15.46 -16.61
CA GLN A 552 -1.79 16.24 -17.84
C GLN A 552 -2.21 15.31 -18.98
N HIS A 553 -3.14 15.70 -19.81
CA HIS A 553 -3.57 14.96 -20.99
C HIS A 553 -4.18 15.91 -22.01
N HIS A 554 -4.23 15.49 -23.26
CA HIS A 554 -4.88 16.25 -24.31
C HIS A 554 -6.38 16.40 -23.99
N GLY A 555 -6.93 17.59 -24.23
CA GLY A 555 -8.34 17.89 -24.00
C GLY A 555 -9.27 17.28 -25.07
N ALA A 556 -10.10 18.10 -25.69
CA ALA A 556 -11.11 17.63 -26.66
C ALA A 556 -10.52 17.07 -27.97
N SER A 557 -9.27 17.41 -28.33
CA SER A 557 -8.60 16.89 -29.53
C SER A 557 -7.69 15.72 -29.16
N LEU A 558 -8.09 14.52 -29.51
CA LEU A 558 -7.24 13.33 -29.40
C LEU A 558 -6.12 13.40 -30.43
N SER A 559 -4.88 13.23 -29.97
CA SER A 559 -3.70 13.10 -30.84
C SER A 559 -2.98 11.81 -30.47
N CYS A 560 -3.14 10.79 -31.28
CA CYS A 560 -2.47 9.50 -31.16
C CYS A 560 -2.01 9.11 -32.56
N ARG A 561 -0.70 8.99 -32.77
CA ARG A 561 -0.14 8.71 -34.10
C ARG A 561 -0.58 7.36 -34.64
N ASN A 562 -0.60 6.37 -33.75
CA ASN A 562 -1.04 5.02 -34.07
C ASN A 562 -2.42 4.78 -33.45
N THR A 563 -3.41 4.48 -34.28
CA THR A 563 -4.77 4.13 -33.86
C THR A 563 -4.96 2.62 -33.90
N GLY A 564 -5.75 2.13 -32.97
CA GLY A 564 -6.08 0.71 -32.87
C GLY A 564 -5.78 0.12 -31.48
N THR A 565 -6.41 -0.98 -31.20
CA THR A 565 -6.39 -1.62 -29.86
C THR A 565 -5.00 -2.09 -29.43
N ARG A 566 -4.10 -2.40 -30.40
CA ARG A 566 -2.71 -2.74 -30.14
C ARG A 566 -1.92 -1.60 -29.50
N PHE A 567 -2.18 -0.37 -29.90
CA PHE A 567 -1.46 0.82 -29.42
C PHE A 567 -2.13 1.46 -28.21
N ALA A 568 -3.00 0.74 -27.54
CA ALA A 568 -3.56 1.16 -26.27
C ALA A 568 -2.54 0.96 -25.13
N ALA A 569 -2.57 1.88 -24.18
CA ALA A 569 -1.78 1.79 -22.96
C ALA A 569 -2.12 0.52 -22.17
N GLY A 570 -1.12 -0.16 -21.66
CA GLY A 570 -1.26 -1.32 -20.79
C GLY A 570 -0.41 -1.19 -19.54
N VAL A 571 -0.73 -1.96 -18.52
CA VAL A 571 0.01 -2.00 -17.28
C VAL A 571 0.20 -3.43 -16.77
N ILE A 572 1.31 -3.63 -16.06
CA ILE A 572 1.54 -4.77 -15.17
C ILE A 572 1.78 -4.18 -13.80
N CYS A 573 0.91 -4.49 -12.83
CA CYS A 573 0.98 -3.99 -11.46
C CYS A 573 1.62 -5.00 -10.51
N SER A 574 2.16 -4.53 -9.38
CA SER A 574 2.77 -5.34 -8.32
C SER A 574 2.42 -4.78 -6.95
N GLU A 575 2.32 -5.64 -5.95
CA GLU A 575 2.10 -5.23 -4.56
C GLU A 575 3.39 -4.73 -3.88
N THR A 576 4.54 -4.98 -4.49
CA THR A 576 5.87 -4.59 -4.00
C THR A 576 6.68 -3.92 -5.10
N ALA A 577 7.61 -3.04 -4.72
CA ALA A 577 8.56 -2.39 -5.62
C ALA A 577 9.92 -2.29 -4.95
N SER A 578 10.98 -2.07 -5.75
CA SER A 578 12.30 -1.66 -5.30
C SER A 578 12.27 -0.23 -4.76
N ASP A 579 13.32 0.17 -4.06
CA ASP A 579 13.54 1.52 -3.54
C ASP A 579 15.04 1.77 -3.49
N LEU A 580 15.55 2.50 -4.47
CA LEU A 580 16.98 2.72 -4.60
C LEU A 580 17.42 3.98 -3.86
N LEU A 581 18.54 3.87 -3.17
CA LEU A 581 19.10 4.94 -2.37
C LEU A 581 20.61 5.02 -2.50
N LEU A 582 21.15 6.22 -2.72
CA LEU A 582 22.57 6.45 -2.80
C LEU A 582 23.19 6.67 -1.41
N HIS A 583 24.29 5.99 -1.13
CA HIS A 583 25.07 6.21 0.07
C HIS A 583 25.90 7.50 -0.03
N ALA A 584 25.32 8.62 0.40
CA ALA A 584 25.89 9.95 0.27
C ALA A 584 27.27 10.14 0.94
N PRO A 585 27.56 9.58 2.15
CA PRO A 585 28.89 9.68 2.77
C PRO A 585 30.01 9.17 1.89
N LEU A 586 29.84 8.03 1.21
CA LEU A 586 30.88 7.43 0.38
C LEU A 586 31.31 8.34 -0.79
N VAL A 587 30.35 9.01 -1.43
CA VAL A 587 30.66 9.99 -2.50
C VAL A 587 31.52 11.12 -1.96
N GLN A 588 31.19 11.62 -0.76
CA GLN A 588 31.92 12.71 -0.12
C GLN A 588 33.35 12.31 0.27
N GLU A 589 33.53 11.10 0.79
CA GLU A 589 34.79 10.59 1.29
C GLU A 589 35.76 10.20 0.18
N THR A 590 35.22 9.73 -0.96
CA THR A 590 36.03 9.19 -2.07
C THR A 590 36.26 10.18 -3.22
N ALA A 591 35.71 11.39 -3.14
CA ALA A 591 35.84 12.38 -4.20
C ALA A 591 37.27 12.96 -4.33
N TYR A 592 37.88 12.86 -5.50
CA TYR A 592 39.17 13.43 -5.79
C TYR A 592 39.34 13.82 -7.26
N ILE A 593 40.43 14.53 -7.62
CA ILE A 593 40.77 14.91 -8.99
C ILE A 593 41.91 14.03 -9.47
N GLU A 594 41.77 13.53 -10.71
CA GLU A 594 42.82 12.84 -11.43
C GLU A 594 43.06 13.52 -12.79
N ASP A 595 44.31 13.85 -13.10
CA ASP A 595 44.71 14.24 -14.46
C ASP A 595 45.17 12.99 -15.23
N ARG A 596 44.32 12.48 -16.12
CA ARG A 596 44.55 11.21 -16.84
C ARG A 596 44.98 11.46 -18.29
N PRO A 597 46.07 10.80 -18.76
CA PRO A 597 46.52 10.95 -20.12
C PRO A 597 45.54 10.42 -21.15
N LEU A 598 45.37 11.09 -22.29
CA LEU A 598 44.42 10.75 -23.33
C LEU A 598 44.60 9.33 -23.87
N HIS A 599 45.84 8.83 -23.99
CA HIS A 599 46.10 7.48 -24.49
C HIS A 599 45.52 6.37 -23.56
N MET A 600 45.15 6.69 -22.33
CA MET A 600 44.50 5.77 -21.40
C MET A 600 42.97 5.91 -21.39
N LEU A 601 42.40 6.76 -22.23
CA LEU A 601 40.98 7.11 -22.23
C LEU A 601 40.26 6.73 -23.54
N TYR A 602 40.83 5.78 -24.36
CA TYR A 602 40.18 5.35 -25.61
C TYR A 602 38.80 4.77 -25.37
N CYS A 603 38.62 3.85 -24.40
CA CYS A 603 37.33 3.30 -24.05
C CYS A 603 36.35 4.40 -23.62
N ALA A 604 36.79 5.32 -22.79
CA ALA A 604 36.00 6.46 -22.34
C ALA A 604 35.57 7.39 -23.49
N ALA A 605 36.42 7.55 -24.51
CA ALA A 605 36.07 8.33 -25.69
C ALA A 605 35.04 7.61 -26.58
N GLU A 606 35.14 6.29 -26.73
CA GLU A 606 34.15 5.46 -27.42
C GLU A 606 32.80 5.46 -26.73
N GLU A 607 32.80 5.38 -25.39
CA GLU A 607 31.61 5.44 -24.55
C GLU A 607 31.03 6.85 -24.38
N ASN A 608 31.66 7.89 -24.95
CA ASN A 608 31.28 9.30 -24.79
C ASN A 608 31.22 9.78 -23.30
N CYS A 609 32.07 9.23 -22.43
CA CYS A 609 32.17 9.63 -21.01
C CYS A 609 33.08 10.84 -20.77
N LEU A 610 33.53 11.52 -21.83
CA LEU A 610 34.37 12.73 -21.79
C LEU A 610 33.60 13.94 -22.30
N SER A 611 33.99 15.14 -21.85
CA SER A 611 33.36 16.37 -22.32
C SER A 611 33.59 16.55 -23.85
N SER A 612 32.70 17.31 -24.48
CA SER A 612 32.79 17.55 -25.97
C SER A 612 34.11 18.10 -26.43
N SER A 613 34.86 18.83 -25.60
CA SER A 613 36.20 19.35 -25.94
C SER A 613 37.23 18.25 -26.12
N ALA A 614 36.97 17.03 -25.57
CA ALA A 614 37.87 15.90 -25.78
C ALA A 614 37.99 15.48 -27.24
N ARG A 615 37.00 15.74 -28.10
CA ARG A 615 37.00 15.47 -29.54
C ARG A 615 37.98 16.35 -30.30
N LEU A 616 38.27 17.54 -29.74
CA LEU A 616 39.21 18.49 -30.29
C LEU A 616 40.64 18.35 -29.72
N ALA A 617 40.83 17.40 -28.79
CA ALA A 617 42.08 17.16 -28.12
C ALA A 617 43.12 16.53 -29.10
N ASN A 618 44.41 16.76 -28.82
CA ASN A 618 45.52 16.25 -29.61
C ASN A 618 45.82 14.79 -29.22
N TRP A 619 45.01 13.86 -29.66
CA TRP A 619 45.20 12.43 -29.43
C TRP A 619 46.46 11.89 -30.07
N PRO A 620 47.27 11.04 -29.39
CA PRO A 620 47.06 10.49 -28.01
C PRO A 620 47.69 11.35 -26.92
N TYR A 621 48.14 12.54 -27.23
CA TYR A 621 48.84 13.44 -26.32
C TYR A 621 47.84 14.38 -25.59
N GLY A 622 48.25 14.80 -24.40
CA GLY A 622 47.40 15.64 -23.54
C GLY A 622 46.78 14.87 -22.41
N HIS A 623 45.97 15.56 -21.60
CA HIS A 623 45.33 15.03 -20.38
C HIS A 623 43.90 15.52 -20.28
N ARG A 624 43.07 14.77 -19.57
CA ARG A 624 41.74 15.19 -19.12
C ARG A 624 41.77 15.24 -17.60
N ARG A 625 41.10 16.25 -17.05
CA ARG A 625 40.92 16.42 -15.61
C ARG A 625 39.58 15.86 -15.21
N LEU A 626 39.60 14.82 -14.38
CA LEU A 626 38.46 14.03 -14.02
C LEU A 626 38.15 14.21 -12.53
N LEU A 627 36.89 14.55 -12.18
CA LEU A 627 36.38 14.42 -10.84
C LEU A 627 35.86 12.98 -10.66
N ARG A 628 36.57 12.22 -9.85
CA ARG A 628 36.26 10.81 -9.56
C ARG A 628 35.69 10.65 -8.18
N PHE A 629 34.75 9.72 -8.03
CA PHE A 629 34.13 9.33 -6.76
C PHE A 629 33.49 7.94 -6.89
N SER A 630 33.34 7.25 -5.76
CA SER A 630 32.59 5.99 -5.69
C SER A 630 31.12 6.27 -5.46
N SER A 631 30.23 5.46 -6.06
CA SER A 631 28.81 5.47 -5.79
C SER A 631 28.35 4.09 -5.35
N GLN A 632 27.64 4.05 -4.24
CA GLN A 632 27.06 2.83 -3.65
C GLN A 632 25.56 2.99 -3.61
N ILE A 633 24.84 2.09 -4.27
CA ILE A 633 23.39 2.19 -4.48
C ILE A 633 22.70 0.99 -3.82
N HIS A 634 21.94 1.26 -2.77
CA HIS A 634 21.24 0.27 -1.96
C HIS A 634 19.82 0.07 -2.46
N ASN A 635 19.29 -1.15 -2.33
CA ASN A 635 17.87 -1.42 -2.51
C ASN A 635 17.20 -1.69 -1.15
N HIS A 636 16.51 -0.68 -0.63
CA HIS A 636 15.73 -0.74 0.61
C HIS A 636 14.24 -1.02 0.38
N GLY A 637 13.85 -1.40 -0.82
CA GLY A 637 12.49 -1.71 -1.20
C GLY A 637 11.98 -3.05 -0.68
N ARG A 638 10.93 -3.54 -1.33
CA ARG A 638 10.31 -4.83 -1.03
C ARG A 638 10.31 -5.78 -2.23
N ALA A 639 10.99 -5.41 -3.30
CA ALA A 639 11.24 -6.22 -4.48
C ALA A 639 12.65 -5.96 -4.96
N ASP A 640 13.26 -6.94 -5.61
CA ASP A 640 14.56 -6.77 -6.25
C ASP A 640 14.43 -5.74 -7.37
N PHE A 641 15.44 -4.89 -7.50
CA PHE A 641 15.56 -4.00 -8.65
C PHE A 641 16.11 -4.80 -9.83
N ARG A 642 15.39 -4.85 -10.93
CA ARG A 642 15.77 -5.62 -12.12
C ARG A 642 15.67 -4.77 -13.37
N PRO A 643 16.66 -4.87 -14.30
CA PRO A 643 16.59 -4.24 -15.60
C PRO A 643 15.32 -4.64 -16.34
N LYS A 644 14.71 -3.68 -17.05
CA LYS A 644 13.52 -3.93 -17.85
C LYS A 644 13.82 -4.79 -19.09
N ALA A 645 15.02 -4.63 -19.63
CA ALA A 645 15.51 -5.37 -20.79
C ALA A 645 15.79 -6.82 -20.40
N GLY A 646 15.24 -7.78 -21.17
CA GLY A 646 15.53 -9.19 -20.96
C GLY A 646 16.97 -9.55 -21.33
N ARG A 647 17.50 -10.60 -20.71
CA ARG A 647 18.89 -11.07 -20.88
C ARG A 647 19.34 -11.21 -22.34
N HIS A 648 18.43 -11.56 -23.26
CA HIS A 648 18.70 -11.70 -24.69
C HIS A 648 18.97 -10.36 -25.41
N SER A 649 18.66 -9.24 -24.80
CA SER A 649 18.88 -7.88 -25.34
C SER A 649 20.05 -7.16 -24.68
N TRP A 650 20.72 -7.80 -23.72
CA TRP A 650 21.91 -7.21 -23.09
C TRP A 650 23.06 -7.12 -24.07
N VAL A 651 23.84 -6.04 -23.97
CA VAL A 651 24.92 -5.74 -24.87
C VAL A 651 26.27 -6.10 -24.26
N TRP A 652 27.10 -6.88 -24.99
CA TRP A 652 28.46 -7.15 -24.58
C TRP A 652 29.30 -5.87 -24.65
N HIS A 653 30.01 -5.57 -23.59
CA HIS A 653 30.90 -4.40 -23.50
C HIS A 653 32.35 -4.82 -23.57
N GLU A 654 33.04 -4.45 -24.68
CA GLU A 654 34.41 -4.91 -24.97
C GLU A 654 35.43 -4.39 -23.95
N CYS A 655 35.29 -3.14 -23.50
CA CYS A 655 36.18 -2.53 -22.50
C CYS A 655 36.04 -3.13 -21.12
N HIS A 656 34.83 -3.47 -20.70
CA HIS A 656 34.54 -4.01 -19.36
C HIS A 656 34.50 -5.53 -19.33
N ARG A 657 34.40 -6.19 -20.50
CA ARG A 657 34.34 -7.66 -20.65
C ARG A 657 33.22 -8.35 -19.91
N HIS A 658 32.06 -7.69 -19.86
CA HIS A 658 30.82 -8.26 -19.36
C HIS A 658 29.60 -7.65 -20.10
N TYR A 659 28.40 -8.21 -19.86
CA TYR A 659 27.19 -7.71 -20.47
C TYR A 659 26.62 -6.56 -19.66
N HIS A 660 26.11 -5.54 -20.33
CA HIS A 660 25.38 -4.41 -19.76
C HIS A 660 23.89 -4.54 -20.02
N SER A 661 23.07 -4.34 -18.98
CA SER A 661 21.63 -4.51 -18.99
C SER A 661 20.84 -3.21 -18.98
N MET A 662 21.47 -2.09 -18.61
CA MET A 662 20.86 -0.76 -18.61
C MET A 662 21.76 0.26 -19.28
N ASP A 663 21.16 1.15 -20.09
CA ASP A 663 21.89 2.21 -20.76
C ASP A 663 22.20 3.37 -19.81
N ILE A 664 21.24 3.79 -19.02
CA ILE A 664 21.40 4.89 -18.05
C ILE A 664 20.83 4.46 -16.69
N PHE A 665 21.72 4.12 -15.76
CA PHE A 665 21.34 3.80 -14.38
C PHE A 665 21.59 4.96 -13.44
N THR A 666 22.72 5.67 -13.61
CA THR A 666 23.06 6.89 -12.84
C THR A 666 23.44 8.03 -13.78
N HIS A 667 23.16 9.26 -13.35
CA HIS A 667 23.54 10.49 -14.03
C HIS A 667 24.20 11.45 -13.06
N TYR A 668 25.29 12.11 -13.49
CA TYR A 668 26.12 13.01 -12.68
C TYR A 668 26.15 14.41 -13.28
N ASP A 669 25.94 15.46 -12.48
CA ASP A 669 26.02 16.86 -12.92
C ASP A 669 26.87 17.71 -11.98
N ILE A 670 27.65 18.61 -12.57
CA ILE A 670 28.20 19.77 -11.86
C ILE A 670 27.35 20.99 -12.24
N LEU A 671 26.76 21.61 -11.23
CA LEU A 671 25.86 22.75 -11.37
C LEU A 671 26.46 23.97 -10.68
N THR A 672 26.20 25.15 -11.24
CA THR A 672 26.37 26.38 -10.49
C THR A 672 25.31 26.48 -9.37
N PRO A 673 25.52 27.35 -8.35
CA PRO A 673 24.54 27.52 -7.27
C PRO A 673 23.14 27.97 -7.75
N ASN A 674 23.02 28.56 -8.94
CA ASN A 674 21.75 28.93 -9.56
C ASN A 674 21.12 27.80 -10.40
N GLY A 675 21.70 26.59 -10.40
CA GLY A 675 21.17 25.42 -11.08
C GLY A 675 21.60 25.25 -12.54
N THR A 676 22.49 26.11 -13.07
CA THR A 676 23.00 25.95 -14.44
C THR A 676 24.04 24.84 -14.51
N LYS A 677 23.87 23.89 -15.42
CA LYS A 677 24.83 22.82 -15.68
C LYS A 677 26.10 23.36 -16.33
N VAL A 678 27.26 22.97 -15.80
CA VAL A 678 28.59 23.34 -16.31
C VAL A 678 29.43 22.15 -16.77
N ALA A 679 29.16 20.98 -16.22
CA ALA A 679 29.68 19.71 -16.65
C ALA A 679 28.70 18.59 -16.35
N GLU A 680 28.75 17.56 -17.12
CA GLU A 680 28.04 16.31 -16.87
C GLU A 680 28.95 15.13 -17.06
N GLY A 681 28.69 14.09 -16.29
CA GLY A 681 29.30 12.79 -16.46
C GLY A 681 28.19 11.76 -16.43
N HIS A 682 28.29 10.80 -17.30
CA HIS A 682 27.42 9.67 -17.23
C HIS A 682 28.15 8.45 -17.74
N LYS A 683 27.99 7.38 -17.02
CA LYS A 683 28.43 6.08 -17.45
C LYS A 683 27.44 5.59 -18.52
N ALA A 684 27.97 5.21 -19.69
CA ALA A 684 27.17 4.93 -20.88
C ALA A 684 26.29 3.71 -20.77
N SER A 685 26.62 2.79 -19.87
CA SER A 685 25.89 1.55 -19.68
C SER A 685 26.33 0.86 -18.40
N PHE A 686 25.45 0.05 -17.86
CA PHE A 686 25.62 -0.54 -16.54
C PHE A 686 25.36 -2.03 -16.54
N CYS A 687 26.18 -2.74 -15.78
CA CYS A 687 25.85 -4.06 -15.25
C CYS A 687 25.49 -3.92 -13.79
N LEU A 688 24.41 -4.55 -13.36
CA LEU A 688 23.89 -4.49 -12.00
C LEU A 688 24.20 -5.78 -11.25
N GLU A 689 24.85 -5.66 -10.08
CA GLU A 689 25.18 -6.82 -9.25
C GLU A 689 25.07 -6.54 -7.75
N ASP A 690 24.92 -7.61 -6.98
CA ASP A 690 25.01 -7.55 -5.54
C ASP A 690 26.50 -7.54 -5.10
N THR A 691 27.08 -6.34 -4.98
CA THR A 691 28.49 -6.23 -4.55
C THR A 691 28.63 -6.71 -3.11
N GLU A 692 27.75 -6.27 -2.22
CA GLU A 692 27.62 -6.72 -0.82
C GLU A 692 26.16 -6.67 -0.37
N CYS A 693 25.85 -7.32 0.73
CA CYS A 693 24.50 -7.38 1.30
C CYS A 693 24.54 -7.21 2.83
N GLU A 694 23.39 -6.90 3.42
CA GLU A 694 23.18 -6.96 4.86
C GLU A 694 23.43 -8.37 5.41
N GLU A 695 23.64 -8.48 6.74
CA GLU A 695 23.74 -9.76 7.41
C GLU A 695 22.50 -10.62 7.09
N ASP A 696 22.72 -11.90 6.81
CA ASP A 696 21.70 -12.89 6.46
C ASP A 696 21.02 -12.73 5.08
N VAL A 697 21.42 -11.77 4.23
CA VAL A 697 20.93 -11.62 2.87
C VAL A 697 21.89 -12.27 1.87
N ALA A 698 21.41 -13.22 1.09
CA ALA A 698 22.18 -13.91 0.07
C ALA A 698 22.22 -13.11 -1.24
N LYS A 699 23.41 -12.93 -1.82
CA LYS A 699 23.59 -12.38 -3.16
C LYS A 699 22.91 -13.26 -4.21
N ARG A 700 22.25 -12.64 -5.16
CA ARG A 700 21.52 -13.32 -6.27
C ARG A 700 21.99 -12.88 -7.65
N TYR A 701 22.55 -11.68 -7.76
CA TYR A 701 22.86 -11.04 -9.03
C TYR A 701 24.37 -10.84 -9.17
N GLU A 702 24.89 -11.14 -10.38
CA GLU A 702 26.29 -10.99 -10.70
C GLU A 702 26.49 -10.63 -12.17
N CYS A 703 27.51 -9.80 -12.45
CA CYS A 703 27.90 -9.41 -13.81
C CYS A 703 28.76 -10.48 -14.50
N ALA A 704 29.47 -11.26 -13.70
CA ALA A 704 30.36 -12.27 -14.20
C ALA A 704 29.61 -13.44 -14.87
N ASN A 705 30.25 -14.11 -15.83
CA ASN A 705 29.76 -15.35 -16.45
C ASN A 705 28.36 -15.26 -17.08
N PHE A 706 27.96 -14.09 -17.55
CA PHE A 706 26.60 -13.84 -18.06
C PHE A 706 25.53 -14.20 -16.99
N GLY A 707 25.80 -13.78 -15.75
CA GLY A 707 24.89 -13.93 -14.62
C GLY A 707 23.60 -13.11 -14.79
N GLU A 708 22.61 -13.37 -13.93
CA GLU A 708 21.43 -12.53 -13.85
C GLU A 708 21.82 -11.19 -13.21
N GLN A 709 21.27 -10.08 -13.72
CA GLN A 709 21.58 -8.73 -13.25
C GLN A 709 20.41 -8.11 -12.47
N GLY A 710 20.75 -7.38 -11.42
CA GLY A 710 19.80 -6.72 -10.53
C GLY A 710 20.45 -6.31 -9.21
N ILE A 711 19.63 -5.79 -8.29
CA ILE A 711 20.04 -5.48 -6.92
C ILE A 711 18.98 -6.10 -5.98
N THR A 712 19.39 -7.09 -5.21
CA THR A 712 18.54 -7.77 -4.22
C THR A 712 18.10 -6.80 -3.12
N VAL A 713 16.93 -6.99 -2.55
CA VAL A 713 16.50 -6.27 -1.33
C VAL A 713 17.51 -6.49 -0.20
N GLY A 714 18.02 -5.41 0.41
CA GLY A 714 19.04 -5.45 1.44
C GLY A 714 20.48 -5.62 0.91
N CYS A 715 20.68 -5.54 -0.42
CA CYS A 715 22.00 -5.52 -1.04
C CYS A 715 22.27 -4.16 -1.69
N TRP A 716 23.51 -3.95 -2.08
CA TRP A 716 23.92 -2.77 -2.81
C TRP A 716 24.91 -3.08 -3.93
N ASP A 717 24.88 -2.24 -4.93
CA ASP A 717 25.83 -2.21 -6.04
C ASP A 717 26.84 -1.09 -5.81
N LEU A 718 28.14 -1.38 -5.95
CA LEU A 718 29.25 -0.46 -5.69
C LEU A 718 30.04 -0.16 -6.96
N TYR A 719 29.90 1.04 -7.47
CA TYR A 719 30.72 1.57 -8.55
C TYR A 719 31.90 2.33 -7.95
N ARG A 720 33.07 1.71 -7.99
CA ARG A 720 34.29 2.27 -7.39
C ARG A 720 34.83 3.43 -8.25
N HIS A 721 35.47 4.38 -7.59
CA HIS A 721 36.09 5.56 -8.21
C HIS A 721 37.17 5.24 -9.25
N ASP A 722 37.74 4.02 -9.27
CA ASP A 722 38.77 3.57 -10.21
C ASP A 722 38.20 2.90 -11.49
N ILE A 723 36.89 2.70 -11.59
CA ILE A 723 36.24 2.16 -12.78
C ILE A 723 36.19 3.21 -13.90
N ASP A 724 36.31 2.77 -15.15
CA ASP A 724 36.16 3.65 -16.32
C ASP A 724 34.77 4.28 -16.38
N CYS A 725 34.71 5.53 -16.78
CA CYS A 725 33.52 6.37 -16.86
C CYS A 725 32.85 6.66 -15.49
N GLN A 726 33.47 6.28 -14.36
CA GLN A 726 33.02 6.67 -13.02
C GLN A 726 33.63 8.02 -12.63
N TRP A 727 33.31 9.07 -13.40
CA TRP A 727 33.84 10.45 -13.23
C TRP A 727 32.96 11.49 -13.93
N ILE A 728 33.29 12.75 -13.63
CA ILE A 728 32.87 13.91 -14.44
C ILE A 728 34.10 14.55 -15.02
N ASP A 729 34.15 14.74 -16.33
CA ASP A 729 35.25 15.47 -17.00
C ASP A 729 35.08 16.98 -16.73
N ILE A 730 35.95 17.51 -15.87
CA ILE A 730 35.95 18.90 -15.42
C ILE A 730 37.09 19.73 -16.07
N THR A 731 37.66 19.25 -17.16
CA THR A 731 38.79 19.94 -17.86
C THR A 731 38.43 21.38 -18.21
N ASP A 732 37.18 21.62 -18.61
CA ASP A 732 36.69 22.94 -19.04
C ASP A 732 36.02 23.74 -17.92
N VAL A 733 35.97 23.20 -16.70
CA VAL A 733 35.35 23.83 -15.56
C VAL A 733 36.29 24.82 -14.87
N LYS A 734 35.83 26.05 -14.66
CA LYS A 734 36.63 27.09 -13.98
C LYS A 734 36.61 26.89 -12.46
N PRO A 735 37.62 27.39 -11.73
CA PRO A 735 37.55 27.44 -10.27
C PRO A 735 36.28 28.19 -9.75
N GLY A 736 35.62 27.62 -8.75
CA GLY A 736 34.38 28.20 -8.23
C GLY A 736 33.69 27.32 -7.21
N ASN A 737 32.48 27.74 -6.78
CA ASN A 737 31.59 26.95 -5.94
C ASN A 737 30.49 26.35 -6.83
N TYR A 738 30.22 25.08 -6.61
CA TYR A 738 29.33 24.27 -7.43
C TYR A 738 28.45 23.38 -6.57
N ILE A 739 27.53 22.68 -7.21
CA ILE A 739 26.74 21.61 -6.65
C ILE A 739 27.05 20.36 -7.48
N LEU A 740 27.54 19.30 -6.82
CA LEU A 740 27.58 17.96 -7.40
C LEU A 740 26.21 17.32 -7.18
N GLN A 741 25.57 16.90 -8.27
CA GLN A 741 24.32 16.17 -8.23
C GLN A 741 24.49 14.80 -8.84
N VAL A 742 23.95 13.77 -8.18
CA VAL A 742 23.85 12.39 -8.67
C VAL A 742 22.38 11.99 -8.66
N VAL A 743 21.90 11.43 -9.77
CA VAL A 743 20.52 10.94 -9.90
C VAL A 743 20.55 9.48 -10.31
N ILE A 744 19.82 8.64 -9.59
CA ILE A 744 19.65 7.22 -9.88
C ILE A 744 18.36 7.04 -10.67
N ASN A 745 18.32 6.07 -11.62
CA ASN A 745 17.17 5.74 -12.45
C ASN A 745 16.48 7.00 -13.04
N PRO A 746 17.25 7.89 -13.68
CA PRO A 746 16.80 9.24 -14.05
C PRO A 746 15.67 9.24 -15.08
N ASN A 747 15.53 8.17 -15.86
CA ASN A 747 14.49 8.00 -16.87
C ASN A 747 13.25 7.28 -16.32
N PHE A 748 13.21 6.95 -15.01
CA PHE A 748 12.15 6.14 -14.41
C PHE A 748 11.90 4.83 -15.17
N GLU A 749 12.98 4.21 -15.66
CA GLU A 749 12.89 3.02 -16.49
C GLU A 749 12.32 1.84 -15.69
N VAL A 750 12.79 1.67 -14.46
CA VAL A 750 12.27 0.69 -13.50
C VAL A 750 11.41 1.40 -12.47
N ALA A 751 10.26 0.81 -12.13
CA ALA A 751 9.38 1.36 -11.13
C ALA A 751 9.95 1.17 -9.71
N GLU A 752 9.85 2.21 -8.91
CA GLU A 752 10.27 2.22 -7.51
C GLU A 752 9.13 2.63 -6.58
N SER A 753 9.25 2.29 -5.31
CA SER A 753 8.27 2.69 -4.31
C SER A 753 8.34 4.19 -4.00
N ASP A 754 9.52 4.78 -4.13
CA ASP A 754 9.77 6.20 -3.91
C ASP A 754 10.86 6.73 -4.84
N PHE A 755 10.53 7.67 -5.71
CA PHE A 755 11.50 8.38 -6.55
C PHE A 755 12.01 9.69 -5.91
N THR A 756 11.46 10.09 -4.76
CA THR A 756 11.84 11.36 -4.12
C THR A 756 13.15 11.28 -3.33
N ASN A 757 13.76 10.10 -3.29
CA ASN A 757 15.05 9.81 -2.66
C ASN A 757 16.15 9.40 -3.69
N ASN A 758 15.85 9.44 -4.99
CA ASN A 758 16.75 9.01 -6.06
C ASN A 758 17.79 10.05 -6.47
N ALA A 759 17.83 11.22 -5.86
CA ALA A 759 18.81 12.24 -6.13
C ALA A 759 19.64 12.57 -4.90
N MET A 760 20.91 12.86 -5.10
CA MET A 760 21.82 13.40 -4.09
C MET A 760 22.39 14.72 -4.56
N LYS A 761 22.54 15.69 -3.66
CA LYS A 761 23.20 16.97 -3.90
C LYS A 761 24.25 17.23 -2.83
N CYS A 762 25.44 17.62 -3.27
CA CYS A 762 26.56 18.02 -2.41
C CYS A 762 27.04 19.41 -2.77
N ASN A 763 27.48 20.18 -1.78
CA ASN A 763 28.25 21.37 -2.04
C ASN A 763 29.65 20.97 -2.54
N CYS A 764 30.13 21.65 -3.58
CA CYS A 764 31.39 21.33 -4.23
C CYS A 764 32.20 22.62 -4.43
N LYS A 765 33.40 22.69 -3.86
CA LYS A 765 34.33 23.79 -4.05
C LYS A 765 35.52 23.31 -4.87
N TYR A 766 35.78 23.96 -5.99
CA TYR A 766 36.92 23.69 -6.87
C TYR A 766 37.80 24.92 -6.97
N ASP A 767 39.12 24.81 -6.69
CA ASP A 767 40.09 25.88 -6.72
C ASP A 767 41.00 25.85 -7.97
N GLY A 768 40.76 24.90 -8.87
CA GLY A 768 41.61 24.66 -10.05
C GLY A 768 42.63 23.53 -9.86
N HIS A 769 42.92 23.12 -8.62
CA HIS A 769 43.85 22.05 -8.28
C HIS A 769 43.25 21.01 -7.35
N ARG A 770 42.34 21.41 -6.47
CA ARG A 770 41.71 20.56 -5.50
C ARG A 770 40.22 20.75 -5.53
N ILE A 771 39.53 19.71 -5.10
CA ILE A 771 38.09 19.72 -4.96
C ILE A 771 37.68 19.29 -3.54
N TRP A 772 36.67 19.94 -2.98
CA TRP A 772 36.06 19.58 -1.70
C TRP A 772 34.59 19.35 -1.94
N VAL A 773 34.13 18.14 -1.66
CA VAL A 773 32.73 17.75 -1.69
C VAL A 773 32.26 17.59 -0.25
N HIS A 774 31.19 18.28 0.13
CA HIS A 774 30.69 18.27 1.50
C HIS A 774 29.20 18.56 1.58
N SER A 775 28.59 18.27 2.74
CA SER A 775 27.18 18.51 3.00
C SER A 775 26.28 17.81 1.99
N CYS A 776 26.59 16.56 1.70
CA CYS A 776 25.78 15.74 0.82
C CYS A 776 24.43 15.39 1.49
N HIS A 777 23.36 15.50 0.74
CA HIS A 777 22.01 15.15 1.20
C HIS A 777 21.19 14.55 0.08
N ILE A 778 20.27 13.67 0.45
CA ILE A 778 19.34 13.04 -0.47
C ILE A 778 18.25 14.05 -0.87
N GLY A 779 17.92 14.09 -2.15
CA GLY A 779 16.96 14.98 -2.76
C GLY A 779 15.93 14.27 -3.63
N ASP A 780 14.99 15.05 -4.13
CA ASP A 780 13.89 14.59 -4.96
C ASP A 780 14.27 14.60 -6.45
N ALA A 781 14.27 13.42 -7.08
CA ALA A 781 14.49 13.26 -8.52
C ALA A 781 13.34 13.84 -9.36
N LEU A 782 12.13 13.94 -8.80
CA LEU A 782 10.95 14.52 -9.43
C LEU A 782 10.82 16.04 -9.19
N SER A 783 11.82 16.68 -8.57
CA SER A 783 11.81 18.13 -8.37
C SER A 783 11.70 18.87 -9.71
N GLU A 784 11.10 20.08 -9.72
CA GLU A 784 11.02 20.91 -10.94
C GLU A 784 12.38 21.11 -11.60
N GLU A 785 13.45 21.15 -10.81
CA GLU A 785 14.83 21.29 -11.29
C GLU A 785 15.31 20.04 -12.03
N ALA A 786 14.98 18.85 -11.55
CA ALA A 786 15.29 17.60 -12.23
C ALA A 786 14.44 17.45 -13.50
N ASN A 787 13.13 17.72 -13.44
CA ASN A 787 12.22 17.61 -14.58
C ASN A 787 12.59 18.56 -15.72
N LYS A 788 12.93 19.83 -15.45
CA LYS A 788 13.33 20.80 -16.47
C LYS A 788 14.54 20.37 -17.27
N ARG A 789 15.43 19.58 -16.70
CA ARG A 789 16.62 19.07 -17.38
C ARG A 789 16.29 17.97 -18.37
N PHE A 790 15.42 17.05 -18.00
CA PHE A 790 14.99 15.97 -18.87
C PHE A 790 14.04 16.44 -19.98
N GLU A 791 13.27 17.53 -19.76
CA GLU A 791 12.48 18.17 -20.82
C GLU A 791 13.36 18.87 -21.87
N HIS A 792 14.52 19.43 -21.47
CA HIS A 792 15.44 20.09 -22.39
C HIS A 792 16.27 19.10 -23.23
N TYR A 793 16.43 17.88 -22.79
CA TYR A 793 17.22 16.84 -23.46
C TYR A 793 16.43 15.51 -23.58
N PRO A 794 15.22 15.53 -24.18
CA PRO A 794 14.49 14.30 -24.43
C PRO A 794 15.20 13.52 -25.50
N GLY A 795 15.90 12.46 -25.14
CA GLY A 795 16.49 11.54 -26.10
C GLY A 795 18.01 11.55 -26.20
N GLN A 796 18.73 12.04 -25.21
CA GLN A 796 20.15 11.64 -25.05
C GLN A 796 20.23 10.19 -24.52
N LEU A 797 19.62 9.30 -25.29
CA LEU A 797 19.80 7.85 -25.12
C LEU A 797 21.23 7.40 -25.41
N ASN A 798 22.03 8.25 -26.03
CA ASN A 798 23.41 7.99 -26.41
C ASN A 798 24.24 9.20 -26.06
N ASN A 799 24.69 9.42 -24.88
CA ASN A 799 25.76 10.32 -24.44
C ASN A 799 26.25 11.38 -25.46
N GLN A 800 25.45 11.69 -26.48
CA GLN A 800 25.79 12.67 -27.48
C GLN A 800 25.39 14.04 -27.01
N ILE A 801 26.34 14.78 -26.50
CA ILE A 801 26.22 16.20 -26.27
C ILE A 801 26.22 16.86 -27.66
N SER A 802 25.07 17.38 -28.08
CA SER A 802 24.93 18.18 -29.29
C SER A 802 25.58 19.56 -29.09
#